data_7ed63fbfdde13fbcb3895cd70c756cd2
#
_entry.id   7ed63fbfdde13fbcb3895cd70c756cd2
#
_cell.length_a   1.000
_cell.length_b   1.000
_cell.length_c   1.000
_cell.angle_alpha   90.00
_cell.angle_beta   90.00
_cell.angle_gamma   90.00
#
_symmetry.space_group_name_H-M   'P 1'
#
loop_
_entity.id
_entity.type
_entity.pdbx_description
1 polymer ?
#
loop_
_entity_poly.entity_id
_entity_poly.type
_entity_poly.pdbx_seq_one_letter_code
_entity_poly.pdbx_strand_id
1 'polypeptide(L)'
;MDPDRIRSSFPAPSYRGNQEAALADIRDAFAAGNDVVLVRAPTGSGKSLLARAIAGAARTVEEASPAQATGAYYTTPQVSQLDDVAADDLLDDLNVIRGKSNYTCILPGEETTPVNQAPCARQRGYDCSVKHRCPYYSDRAIASNRSIAAMTLAYFMQTAGSDVFRKRDVVVVDEAHGLAEWAEMYAAIELSPETVPVWDDVTVPDVTNAEVGPVERTSRFAEQLAGVCERAKDDLLARDELTPEQAARRDRLQELRSELNYFVEDYRDRDSATTWVVDQPGGADSPLTVKPLDPEKYLSHTVWERGNKFALLSATILNKAAFCRQVGLDPDRVALVDVGHTFPVENRPLYDVTQGKMTYEHRDETLPKVARLCLQLMARHPDEKGLIHAHSYAIADRLAEKFREFGVAARVRTHGRADRDAQLEEWKATDRPEVFVSVKMEEALDLRGDLCRWQVLCKAPYLNTGDSRVARRLEEGQWAWYHRAALRTVIQACGRVVRAPDDYGDTYLADSSLLDLFDRAEHDTPSWFRDQVDRLSTPDLPEFDPAAALAGVDAEPGPSGIAGGSPGGTRSGRNAGGRSGRGGSSSSAGGERGGSGSTSRSTGSASGSSTASSSSSSSPSSDGDDDPMADHPLSDVWGE
;
A
#
# COMPACT_ATOMS: atom_id res chain seq x y z
N MET A 1 -1.10 -1.86 29.33
CA MET A 1 -1.99 -2.85 28.66
C MET A 1 -2.38 -3.93 29.63
N ASP A 2 -3.64 -4.35 29.63
CA ASP A 2 -4.13 -5.52 30.36
C ASP A 2 -4.38 -6.66 29.36
N PRO A 3 -3.52 -7.70 29.33
CA PRO A 3 -3.66 -8.80 28.37
C PRO A 3 -4.99 -9.57 28.50
N ASP A 4 -5.56 -9.69 29.72
CA ASP A 4 -6.81 -10.42 29.93
C ASP A 4 -8.02 -9.75 29.28
N ARG A 5 -7.92 -8.47 28.93
CA ARG A 5 -8.96 -7.72 28.20
C ARG A 5 -8.97 -7.98 26.71
N ILE A 6 -7.94 -8.57 26.11
CA ILE A 6 -7.84 -8.80 24.66
C ILE A 6 -9.09 -9.55 24.15
N ARG A 7 -9.45 -10.67 24.78
CA ARG A 7 -10.61 -11.47 24.37
C ARG A 7 -11.95 -10.74 24.55
N SER A 8 -12.12 -10.03 25.65
CA SER A 8 -13.35 -9.26 25.92
C SER A 8 -13.49 -8.01 25.05
N SER A 9 -12.39 -7.56 24.44
CA SER A 9 -12.35 -6.44 23.53
C SER A 9 -12.59 -6.82 22.07
N PHE A 10 -12.86 -8.11 21.77
CA PHE A 10 -13.16 -8.54 20.42
C PHE A 10 -14.49 -7.95 19.92
N PRO A 11 -14.53 -7.26 18.77
CA PRO A 11 -15.68 -6.44 18.41
C PRO A 11 -16.87 -7.23 17.83
N ALA A 12 -16.62 -8.43 17.28
CA ALA A 12 -17.68 -9.23 16.69
C ALA A 12 -18.42 -10.11 17.74
N PRO A 13 -19.68 -10.45 17.52
CA PRO A 13 -20.48 -11.24 18.49
C PRO A 13 -20.03 -12.71 18.60
N SER A 14 -19.25 -13.21 17.63
CA SER A 14 -18.71 -14.58 17.62
C SER A 14 -17.38 -14.63 16.88
N TYR A 15 -16.55 -15.60 17.25
CA TYR A 15 -15.29 -15.88 16.58
C TYR A 15 -15.50 -16.70 15.31
N ARG A 16 -14.61 -16.52 14.34
CA ARG A 16 -14.54 -17.32 13.11
C ARG A 16 -13.18 -18.00 12.99
N GLY A 17 -13.16 -19.21 12.47
CA GLY A 17 -11.91 -19.95 12.26
C GLY A 17 -11.04 -20.01 13.51
N ASN A 18 -9.79 -19.59 13.39
CA ASN A 18 -8.79 -19.64 14.46
C ASN A 18 -8.72 -18.37 15.34
N GLN A 19 -9.68 -17.44 15.24
CA GLN A 19 -9.61 -16.15 15.94
C GLN A 19 -9.55 -16.27 17.46
N GLU A 20 -10.34 -17.17 18.05
CA GLU A 20 -10.35 -17.37 19.51
C GLU A 20 -9.01 -17.90 20.01
N ALA A 21 -8.43 -18.89 19.35
CA ALA A 21 -7.12 -19.44 19.68
C ALA A 21 -6.03 -18.36 19.49
N ALA A 22 -6.06 -17.63 18.38
CA ALA A 22 -5.11 -16.56 18.12
C ALA A 22 -5.14 -15.47 19.22
N LEU A 23 -6.32 -15.04 19.66
CA LEU A 23 -6.45 -14.06 20.75
C LEU A 23 -5.95 -14.62 22.10
N ALA A 24 -6.11 -15.91 22.36
CA ALA A 24 -5.57 -16.55 23.55
C ALA A 24 -4.03 -16.58 23.50
N ASP A 25 -3.44 -16.97 22.37
CA ASP A 25 -1.99 -17.02 22.20
C ASP A 25 -1.36 -15.62 22.27
N ILE A 26 -2.02 -14.61 21.69
CA ILE A 26 -1.58 -13.20 21.77
C ILE A 26 -1.64 -12.71 23.23
N ARG A 27 -2.72 -13.01 23.94
CA ARG A 27 -2.84 -12.69 25.37
C ARG A 27 -1.69 -13.32 26.17
N ASP A 28 -1.45 -14.61 25.98
CA ASP A 28 -0.41 -15.35 26.69
C ASP A 28 0.99 -14.81 26.39
N ALA A 29 1.26 -14.42 25.14
CA ALA A 29 2.50 -13.78 24.74
C ALA A 29 2.73 -12.45 25.48
N PHE A 30 1.72 -11.58 25.58
CA PHE A 30 1.85 -10.33 26.33
C PHE A 30 1.90 -10.58 27.85
N ALA A 31 1.15 -11.54 28.38
CA ALA A 31 1.17 -11.92 29.80
C ALA A 31 2.53 -12.52 30.22
N ALA A 32 3.24 -13.18 29.31
CA ALA A 32 4.61 -13.66 29.51
C ALA A 32 5.66 -12.54 29.59
N GLY A 33 5.26 -11.27 29.39
CA GLY A 33 6.12 -10.10 29.53
C GLY A 33 6.72 -9.57 28.24
N ASN A 34 6.38 -10.13 27.06
CA ASN A 34 6.84 -9.59 25.79
C ASN A 34 6.30 -8.17 25.59
N ASP A 35 7.14 -7.29 25.05
CA ASP A 35 6.75 -5.94 24.66
C ASP A 35 6.27 -5.90 23.21
N VAL A 36 6.73 -6.82 22.38
CA VAL A 36 6.40 -6.94 20.97
C VAL A 36 5.87 -8.34 20.67
N VAL A 37 4.73 -8.42 19.99
CA VAL A 37 4.14 -9.67 19.50
C VAL A 37 3.94 -9.56 17.99
N LEU A 38 4.59 -10.44 17.25
CA LEU A 38 4.33 -10.64 15.82
C LEU A 38 3.13 -11.58 15.66
N VAL A 39 2.18 -11.20 14.83
CA VAL A 39 1.01 -12.02 14.52
C VAL A 39 1.01 -12.36 13.04
N ARG A 40 1.44 -13.57 12.71
CA ARG A 40 1.41 -14.06 11.34
C ARG A 40 0.04 -14.64 11.04
N ALA A 41 -0.82 -13.83 10.41
CA ALA A 41 -2.20 -14.14 10.16
C ALA A 41 -2.49 -14.12 8.65
N PRO A 42 -2.90 -15.24 8.04
CA PRO A 42 -3.21 -15.33 6.61
C PRO A 42 -4.32 -14.37 6.19
N THR A 43 -4.42 -14.12 4.90
CA THR A 43 -5.54 -13.35 4.33
C THR A 43 -6.87 -14.01 4.69
N GLY A 44 -7.90 -13.22 5.02
CA GLY A 44 -9.21 -13.71 5.42
C GLY A 44 -9.32 -14.20 6.88
N SER A 45 -8.24 -14.21 7.65
CA SER A 45 -8.28 -14.57 9.09
C SER A 45 -8.98 -13.53 9.98
N GLY A 46 -9.30 -12.33 9.45
CA GLY A 46 -9.89 -11.22 10.21
C GLY A 46 -8.86 -10.44 11.01
N LYS A 47 -7.69 -10.16 10.44
CA LYS A 47 -6.61 -9.37 11.05
C LYS A 47 -7.10 -8.08 11.71
N SER A 48 -7.97 -7.32 11.04
CA SER A 48 -8.47 -6.04 11.57
C SER A 48 -9.26 -6.21 12.87
N LEU A 49 -10.04 -7.30 13.01
CA LEU A 49 -10.76 -7.59 14.25
C LEU A 49 -9.81 -8.02 15.39
N LEU A 50 -8.78 -8.81 15.07
CA LEU A 50 -7.73 -9.16 16.03
C LEU A 50 -6.96 -7.90 16.47
N ALA A 51 -6.57 -7.06 15.52
CA ALA A 51 -5.89 -5.81 15.76
C ALA A 51 -6.71 -4.86 16.64
N ARG A 52 -8.03 -4.72 16.37
CA ARG A 52 -8.94 -3.93 17.20
C ARG A 52 -9.07 -4.51 18.62
N ALA A 53 -9.16 -5.83 18.78
CA ALA A 53 -9.21 -6.47 20.09
C ALA A 53 -7.95 -6.16 20.93
N ILE A 54 -6.77 -6.20 20.30
CA ILE A 54 -5.50 -5.86 20.96
C ILE A 54 -5.47 -4.38 21.35
N ALA A 55 -5.87 -3.48 20.44
CA ALA A 55 -5.94 -2.04 20.71
C ALA A 55 -6.90 -1.73 21.87
N GLY A 56 -8.03 -2.45 21.97
CA GLY A 56 -9.02 -2.31 23.05
C GLY A 56 -8.54 -2.77 24.41
N ALA A 57 -7.45 -3.53 24.50
CA ALA A 57 -6.82 -3.93 25.74
C ALA A 57 -5.83 -2.88 26.30
N ALA A 58 -5.67 -1.74 25.63
CA ALA A 58 -4.87 -0.65 26.13
C ALA A 58 -5.44 -0.08 27.43
N ARG A 59 -4.55 0.41 28.29
CA ARG A 59 -4.93 1.05 29.56
C ARG A 59 -5.76 2.31 29.30
N THR A 60 -6.84 2.46 30.04
CA THR A 60 -7.68 3.66 30.00
C THR A 60 -7.12 4.79 30.88
N VAL A 61 -7.65 6.00 30.70
CA VAL A 61 -7.23 7.17 31.49
C VAL A 61 -7.57 6.98 32.98
N GLU A 62 -8.69 6.33 33.27
CA GLU A 62 -9.14 6.05 34.65
C GLU A 62 -8.26 5.04 35.38
N GLU A 63 -7.61 4.15 34.63
CA GLU A 63 -6.72 3.10 35.15
C GLU A 63 -5.28 3.56 35.29
N ALA A 64 -4.93 4.69 34.66
CA ALA A 64 -3.55 5.15 34.57
C ALA A 64 -3.16 6.11 35.69
N SER A 65 -1.93 5.96 36.19
CA SER A 65 -1.25 7.03 36.93
C SER A 65 -0.83 8.15 35.98
N PRO A 66 -0.67 9.41 36.46
CA PRO A 66 -0.38 10.56 35.59
C PRO A 66 0.83 10.44 34.65
N ALA A 67 1.77 9.56 34.98
CA ALA A 67 2.99 9.34 34.16
C ALA A 67 2.86 8.14 33.21
N GLN A 68 1.75 7.42 33.20
CA GLN A 68 1.57 6.23 32.39
C GLN A 68 0.88 6.57 31.07
N ALA A 69 1.37 5.98 29.99
CA ALA A 69 0.74 6.07 28.69
C ALA A 69 -0.59 5.30 28.66
N THR A 70 -1.56 5.83 27.93
CA THR A 70 -2.93 5.29 27.82
C THR A 70 -3.36 5.23 26.36
N GLY A 71 -4.37 4.41 26.07
CA GLY A 71 -4.94 4.27 24.75
C GLY A 71 -4.03 3.56 23.73
N ALA A 72 -4.49 3.46 22.51
CA ALA A 72 -3.81 2.76 21.44
C ALA A 72 -3.71 3.57 20.15
N TYR A 73 -2.70 3.26 19.35
CA TYR A 73 -2.64 3.57 17.93
C TYR A 73 -2.99 2.32 17.13
N TYR A 74 -3.76 2.51 16.07
CA TYR A 74 -4.01 1.52 15.02
C TYR A 74 -3.46 2.10 13.72
N THR A 75 -2.52 1.43 13.07
CA THR A 75 -1.93 1.93 11.83
C THR A 75 -2.12 0.99 10.67
N THR A 76 -2.41 1.56 9.49
CA THR A 76 -2.53 0.85 8.21
C THR A 76 -1.52 1.44 7.21
N PRO A 77 -1.06 0.69 6.21
CA PRO A 77 -0.14 1.24 5.21
C PRO A 77 -0.78 2.32 4.33
N GLN A 78 -2.04 2.20 3.96
CA GLN A 78 -2.69 3.03 2.92
C GLN A 78 -3.96 3.71 3.42
N VAL A 79 -4.31 4.85 2.78
CA VAL A 79 -5.54 5.60 3.07
C VAL A 79 -6.77 4.77 2.73
N SER A 80 -6.78 4.02 1.61
CA SER A 80 -7.89 3.14 1.23
C SER A 80 -8.21 2.09 2.31
N GLN A 81 -7.18 1.47 2.91
CA GLN A 81 -7.39 0.54 4.03
C GLN A 81 -7.91 1.24 5.29
N LEU A 82 -7.51 2.50 5.50
CA LEU A 82 -8.04 3.32 6.59
C LEU A 82 -9.50 3.70 6.34
N ASP A 83 -9.88 3.88 5.07
CA ASP A 83 -11.27 4.10 4.67
C ASP A 83 -12.13 2.85 4.85
N ASP A 84 -11.59 1.66 4.56
CA ASP A 84 -12.24 0.38 4.86
C ASP A 84 -12.49 0.21 6.36
N VAL A 85 -11.51 0.58 7.20
CA VAL A 85 -11.65 0.60 8.66
C VAL A 85 -12.73 1.58 9.10
N ALA A 86 -12.79 2.76 8.49
CA ALA A 86 -13.80 3.77 8.82
C ALA A 86 -15.23 3.38 8.38
N ALA A 87 -15.35 2.50 7.40
CA ALA A 87 -16.62 2.01 6.87
C ALA A 87 -17.13 0.73 7.56
N ASP A 88 -16.32 0.06 8.39
CA ASP A 88 -16.69 -1.18 9.08
C ASP A 88 -17.37 -0.88 10.42
N ASP A 89 -18.65 -1.18 10.54
CA ASP A 89 -19.45 -1.00 11.77
C ASP A 89 -18.87 -1.70 13.00
N LEU A 90 -18.07 -2.75 12.83
CA LEU A 90 -17.38 -3.45 13.92
C LEU A 90 -16.15 -2.69 14.43
N LEU A 91 -15.71 -1.65 13.72
CA LEU A 91 -14.53 -0.84 13.99
C LEU A 91 -14.88 0.63 14.25
N ASP A 92 -16.13 0.96 14.55
CA ASP A 92 -16.68 2.31 14.69
C ASP A 92 -16.06 3.15 15.83
N ASP A 93 -15.38 2.48 16.78
CA ASP A 93 -14.66 3.14 17.87
C ASP A 93 -13.19 3.48 17.53
N LEU A 94 -12.72 3.14 16.34
CA LEU A 94 -11.44 3.57 15.81
C LEU A 94 -11.57 5.00 15.26
N ASN A 95 -10.95 5.95 15.96
CA ASN A 95 -11.05 7.36 15.59
C ASN A 95 -10.02 7.69 14.50
N VAL A 96 -10.51 7.78 13.27
CA VAL A 96 -9.68 7.95 12.06
C VAL A 96 -9.20 9.37 11.92
N ILE A 97 -7.92 9.56 11.61
CA ILE A 97 -7.29 10.82 11.19
C ILE A 97 -6.42 10.58 9.94
N ARG A 98 -6.52 11.48 8.98
CA ARG A 98 -5.73 11.50 7.73
C ARG A 98 -4.83 12.73 7.69
N GLY A 99 -3.91 12.79 6.75
CA GLY A 99 -3.12 14.00 6.47
C GLY A 99 -4.00 15.18 6.03
N LYS A 100 -3.51 16.41 6.19
CA LYS A 100 -4.24 17.64 5.83
C LYS A 100 -4.66 17.70 4.36
N SER A 101 -3.91 17.11 3.46
CA SER A 101 -4.20 17.03 2.03
C SER A 101 -5.50 16.27 1.73
N ASN A 102 -5.89 15.34 2.59
CA ASN A 102 -7.11 14.53 2.45
C ASN A 102 -8.37 15.23 2.97
N TYR A 103 -8.28 16.50 3.37
CA TYR A 103 -9.40 17.29 3.86
C TYR A 103 -9.58 18.55 3.04
N THR A 104 -10.81 18.86 2.65
CA THR A 104 -11.16 20.11 1.97
C THR A 104 -11.44 21.22 2.97
N CYS A 105 -10.93 22.42 2.70
CA CYS A 105 -11.18 23.59 3.52
C CYS A 105 -12.67 24.01 3.46
N ILE A 106 -13.21 24.45 4.60
CA ILE A 106 -14.60 24.92 4.71
C ILE A 106 -14.71 26.43 4.87
N LEU A 107 -13.59 27.16 4.68
CA LEU A 107 -13.58 28.62 4.73
C LEU A 107 -14.26 29.17 3.47
N PRO A 108 -15.18 30.15 3.57
CA PRO A 108 -15.81 30.75 2.39
C PRO A 108 -14.78 31.29 1.38
N GLY A 109 -14.87 30.80 0.14
CA GLY A 109 -13.94 31.09 -0.95
C GLY A 109 -12.76 30.12 -1.08
N GLU A 110 -12.66 29.11 -0.22
CA GLU A 110 -11.60 28.09 -0.23
C GLU A 110 -12.19 26.65 -0.29
N GLU A 111 -13.46 26.50 -0.66
CA GLU A 111 -14.20 25.23 -0.56
C GLU A 111 -13.72 24.13 -1.51
N THR A 112 -12.75 24.43 -2.37
CA THR A 112 -12.07 23.46 -3.25
C THR A 112 -10.60 23.29 -2.90
N THR A 113 -10.12 24.04 -1.88
CA THR A 113 -8.70 24.06 -1.47
C THR A 113 -8.46 22.98 -0.42
N PRO A 114 -7.47 22.10 -0.57
CA PRO A 114 -7.03 21.20 0.48
C PRO A 114 -6.56 21.98 1.72
N VAL A 115 -6.77 21.40 2.91
CA VAL A 115 -6.43 22.10 4.18
C VAL A 115 -4.96 22.43 4.30
N ASN A 116 -4.07 21.62 3.75
CA ASN A 116 -2.63 21.90 3.70
C ASN A 116 -2.25 23.12 2.83
N GLN A 117 -3.15 23.54 1.92
CA GLN A 117 -2.97 24.71 1.05
C GLN A 117 -3.89 25.89 1.45
N ALA A 118 -4.68 25.75 2.51
CA ALA A 118 -5.60 26.77 2.98
C ALA A 118 -4.87 27.97 3.65
N PRO A 119 -5.54 29.14 3.83
CA PRO A 119 -4.90 30.32 4.46
C PRO A 119 -4.23 30.05 5.81
N CYS A 120 -4.78 29.12 6.62
CA CYS A 120 -4.18 28.73 7.89
C CYS A 120 -2.83 27.98 7.77
N ALA A 121 -2.53 27.41 6.60
CA ALA A 121 -1.22 26.84 6.30
C ALA A 121 -0.28 27.84 5.58
N ARG A 122 -0.84 28.84 4.88
CA ARG A 122 -0.09 29.81 4.08
C ARG A 122 0.35 31.04 4.87
N GLN A 123 -0.42 31.46 5.87
CA GLN A 123 -0.19 32.72 6.59
C GLN A 123 0.15 32.46 8.05
N ARG A 124 1.34 32.94 8.48
CA ARG A 124 1.76 32.83 9.87
C ARG A 124 0.82 33.60 10.80
N GLY A 125 0.35 32.93 11.85
CA GLY A 125 -0.56 33.56 12.81
C GLY A 125 -1.99 33.80 12.29
N TYR A 126 -2.38 33.18 11.16
CA TYR A 126 -3.75 33.30 10.64
C TYR A 126 -4.78 32.75 11.63
N ASP A 127 -5.68 33.62 12.10
CA ASP A 127 -6.81 33.21 12.95
C ASP A 127 -7.98 32.75 12.08
N CYS A 128 -8.09 31.44 11.91
CA CYS A 128 -9.13 30.84 11.07
C CYS A 128 -10.47 30.86 11.80
N SER A 129 -11.43 31.66 11.30
CA SER A 129 -12.78 31.81 11.87
C SER A 129 -13.58 30.51 11.89
N VAL A 130 -13.23 29.52 11.05
CA VAL A 130 -13.91 28.23 10.96
C VAL A 130 -13.08 27.08 11.57
N LYS A 131 -11.94 27.34 12.19
CA LYS A 131 -11.04 26.32 12.76
C LYS A 131 -11.77 25.31 13.65
N HIS A 132 -12.71 25.79 14.47
CA HIS A 132 -13.53 24.97 15.38
C HIS A 132 -14.51 24.02 14.68
N ARG A 133 -14.76 24.18 13.40
CA ARG A 133 -15.61 23.32 12.55
C ARG A 133 -14.84 22.66 11.42
N CYS A 134 -13.54 22.94 11.31
CA CYS A 134 -12.69 22.35 10.29
C CYS A 134 -12.66 20.83 10.45
N PRO A 135 -12.97 20.03 9.42
CA PRO A 135 -12.97 18.58 9.51
C PRO A 135 -11.63 18.01 10.00
N TYR A 136 -10.52 18.51 9.45
CA TYR A 136 -9.19 18.08 9.89
C TYR A 136 -8.93 18.33 11.38
N TYR A 137 -9.15 19.56 11.87
CA TYR A 137 -8.89 19.88 13.27
C TYR A 137 -9.88 19.20 14.22
N SER A 138 -11.10 18.89 13.77
CA SER A 138 -12.07 18.08 14.51
C SER A 138 -11.58 16.66 14.68
N ASP A 139 -11.22 15.98 13.58
CA ASP A 139 -10.75 14.59 13.61
C ASP A 139 -9.43 14.47 14.38
N ARG A 140 -8.52 15.42 14.20
CA ARG A 140 -7.27 15.51 14.96
C ARG A 140 -7.54 15.61 16.47
N ALA A 141 -8.45 16.48 16.89
CA ALA A 141 -8.81 16.62 18.29
C ALA A 141 -9.49 15.35 18.84
N ILE A 142 -10.34 14.71 18.05
CA ILE A 142 -10.97 13.44 18.42
C ILE A 142 -9.90 12.35 18.55
N ALA A 143 -9.09 12.12 17.52
CA ALA A 143 -8.06 11.08 17.52
C ALA A 143 -7.03 11.26 18.64
N SER A 144 -6.65 12.51 18.98
CA SER A 144 -5.70 12.77 20.05
C SER A 144 -6.25 12.48 21.46
N ASN A 145 -7.58 12.62 21.66
CA ASN A 145 -8.22 12.52 22.99
C ASN A 145 -9.01 11.22 23.21
N ARG A 146 -9.24 10.42 22.18
CA ARG A 146 -9.97 9.15 22.29
C ARG A 146 -9.03 7.97 22.53
N SER A 147 -9.61 6.87 23.01
CA SER A 147 -8.86 5.68 23.43
C SER A 147 -8.08 5.03 22.29
N ILE A 148 -8.62 4.99 21.08
CA ILE A 148 -7.96 4.42 19.91
C ILE A 148 -7.93 5.46 18.79
N ALA A 149 -6.75 5.81 18.29
CA ALA A 149 -6.55 6.62 17.12
C ALA A 149 -6.10 5.73 15.95
N ALA A 150 -6.81 5.80 14.83
CA ALA A 150 -6.48 5.10 13.61
C ALA A 150 -5.90 6.07 12.57
N MET A 151 -4.78 5.71 11.97
CA MET A 151 -4.07 6.56 11.00
C MET A 151 -3.22 5.73 10.05
N THR A 152 -2.76 6.32 8.97
CA THR A 152 -1.77 5.63 8.13
C THR A 152 -0.43 5.53 8.85
N LEU A 153 0.36 4.51 8.51
CA LEU A 153 1.71 4.33 9.05
C LEU A 153 2.60 5.55 8.73
N ALA A 154 2.42 6.14 7.55
CA ALA A 154 3.05 7.39 7.15
C ALA A 154 2.76 8.51 8.16
N TYR A 155 1.48 8.81 8.39
CA TYR A 155 1.05 9.84 9.33
C TYR A 155 1.55 9.56 10.76
N PHE A 156 1.55 8.29 11.16
CA PHE A 156 2.07 7.85 12.45
C PHE A 156 3.57 8.18 12.59
N MET A 157 4.41 7.78 11.62
CA MET A 157 5.85 8.04 11.66
C MET A 157 6.16 9.54 11.63
N GLN A 158 5.49 10.29 10.77
CA GLN A 158 5.73 11.72 10.58
C GLN A 158 5.28 12.59 11.74
N THR A 159 4.29 12.15 12.51
CA THR A 159 3.88 12.83 13.75
C THR A 159 4.72 12.45 14.97
N ALA A 160 5.84 11.75 14.79
CA ALA A 160 6.80 11.49 15.85
C ALA A 160 7.36 12.83 16.37
N GLY A 161 7.45 12.97 17.69
CA GLY A 161 7.87 14.22 18.33
C GLY A 161 6.76 15.29 18.43
N SER A 162 5.57 15.06 17.88
CA SER A 162 4.43 15.97 18.04
C SER A 162 3.85 15.91 19.45
N ASP A 163 3.60 17.10 20.04
CA ASP A 163 2.91 17.19 21.34
C ASP A 163 1.46 16.71 21.30
N VAL A 164 0.87 16.62 20.10
CA VAL A 164 -0.54 16.20 19.90
C VAL A 164 -0.69 14.69 19.99
N PHE A 165 0.20 13.96 19.32
CA PHE A 165 0.16 12.49 19.27
C PHE A 165 1.26 11.90 20.15
N ARG A 166 1.03 11.93 21.44
CA ARG A 166 1.99 11.46 22.47
C ARG A 166 2.10 9.93 22.49
N LYS A 167 3.09 9.43 23.21
CA LYS A 167 3.27 8.01 23.46
C LYS A 167 1.99 7.37 24.01
N ARG A 168 1.58 6.22 23.43
CA ARG A 168 0.42 5.44 23.89
C ARG A 168 0.83 4.10 24.50
N ASP A 169 -0.12 3.45 25.17
CA ASP A 169 0.11 2.17 25.85
C ASP A 169 0.30 1.01 24.85
N VAL A 170 -0.46 1.03 23.74
CA VAL A 170 -0.42 0.00 22.70
C VAL A 170 -0.26 0.64 21.31
N VAL A 171 0.56 0.05 20.47
CA VAL A 171 0.64 0.36 19.04
C VAL A 171 0.37 -0.92 18.24
N VAL A 172 -0.61 -0.85 17.36
CA VAL A 172 -0.93 -1.93 16.43
C VAL A 172 -0.51 -1.49 15.03
N VAL A 173 0.31 -2.30 14.37
CA VAL A 173 0.75 -2.07 12.99
C VAL A 173 0.19 -3.18 12.12
N ASP A 174 -0.77 -2.83 11.27
CA ASP A 174 -1.28 -3.75 10.26
C ASP A 174 -0.36 -3.76 9.04
N GLU A 175 -0.32 -4.89 8.33
CA GLU A 175 0.60 -5.19 7.23
C GLU A 175 2.07 -4.86 7.55
N ALA A 176 2.48 -5.17 8.78
CA ALA A 176 3.79 -4.83 9.35
C ALA A 176 5.01 -5.41 8.59
N HIS A 177 4.79 -6.34 7.65
CA HIS A 177 5.85 -6.91 6.82
C HIS A 177 6.62 -5.86 6.01
N GLY A 178 5.97 -4.75 5.66
CA GLY A 178 6.57 -3.64 4.93
C GLY A 178 7.24 -2.57 5.81
N LEU A 179 7.28 -2.76 7.14
CA LEU A 179 7.73 -1.71 8.06
C LEU A 179 9.17 -1.23 7.78
N ALA A 180 10.08 -2.14 7.43
CA ALA A 180 11.45 -1.78 7.10
C ALA A 180 11.53 -1.01 5.78
N GLU A 181 10.82 -1.47 4.75
CA GLU A 181 10.79 -0.83 3.44
C GLU A 181 10.17 0.57 3.50
N TRP A 182 9.11 0.74 4.29
CA TRP A 182 8.52 2.05 4.54
C TRP A 182 9.52 2.99 5.23
N ALA A 183 10.20 2.51 6.27
CA ALA A 183 11.18 3.31 6.97
C ALA A 183 12.39 3.67 6.09
N GLU A 184 12.88 2.73 5.28
CA GLU A 184 13.92 2.97 4.27
C GLU A 184 13.51 4.05 3.26
N MET A 185 12.25 4.02 2.83
CA MET A 185 11.70 4.99 1.88
C MET A 185 11.58 6.39 2.51
N TYR A 186 11.08 6.49 3.73
CA TYR A 186 10.95 7.78 4.43
C TYR A 186 12.27 8.39 4.88
N ALA A 187 13.28 7.57 5.13
CA ALA A 187 14.61 8.03 5.46
C ALA A 187 15.49 8.30 4.21
N ALA A 188 15.01 7.95 3.01
CA ALA A 188 15.71 8.23 1.77
C ALA A 188 15.58 9.71 1.39
N ILE A 189 16.65 10.30 0.86
CA ILE A 189 16.70 11.69 0.40
C ILE A 189 16.92 11.67 -1.11
N GLU A 190 15.98 12.22 -1.86
CA GLU A 190 16.11 12.46 -3.29
C GLU A 190 16.47 13.91 -3.54
N LEU A 191 17.59 14.15 -4.20
CA LEU A 191 18.08 15.46 -4.59
C LEU A 191 17.98 15.60 -6.12
N SER A 192 16.95 16.30 -6.57
CA SER A 192 16.65 16.56 -7.98
C SER A 192 16.12 17.98 -8.20
N PRO A 193 16.01 18.47 -9.43
CA PRO A 193 15.39 19.77 -9.72
C PRO A 193 13.97 19.90 -9.16
N GLU A 194 13.23 18.77 -9.08
CA GLU A 194 11.86 18.71 -8.59
C GLU A 194 11.77 18.77 -7.06
N THR A 195 12.75 18.16 -6.36
CA THR A 195 12.71 18.03 -4.89
C THR A 195 13.48 19.10 -4.15
N VAL A 196 14.42 19.79 -4.82
CA VAL A 196 15.30 20.82 -4.23
C VAL A 196 14.93 22.22 -4.73
N PRO A 197 14.19 23.03 -3.95
CA PRO A 197 13.72 24.35 -4.40
C PRO A 197 14.82 25.37 -4.74
N VAL A 198 16.06 25.07 -4.39
CA VAL A 198 17.27 25.89 -4.64
C VAL A 198 18.25 25.17 -5.57
N TRP A 199 17.76 24.29 -6.42
CA TRP A 199 18.61 23.47 -7.32
C TRP A 199 19.52 24.31 -8.21
N ASP A 200 19.01 25.41 -8.77
CA ASP A 200 19.76 26.31 -9.63
C ASP A 200 20.81 27.16 -8.88
N ASP A 201 20.72 27.22 -7.57
CA ASP A 201 21.63 28.00 -6.70
C ASP A 201 22.83 27.16 -6.20
N VAL A 202 22.89 25.86 -6.57
CA VAL A 202 23.94 24.93 -6.11
C VAL A 202 24.57 24.19 -7.28
N THR A 203 25.83 23.77 -7.11
CA THR A 203 26.52 22.89 -8.05
C THR A 203 26.56 21.51 -7.44
N VAL A 204 25.93 20.54 -8.11
CA VAL A 204 25.88 19.15 -7.64
C VAL A 204 27.19 18.44 -8.02
N PRO A 205 27.99 17.97 -7.05
CA PRO A 205 29.26 17.30 -7.36
C PRO A 205 29.05 15.92 -7.98
N ASP A 206 30.02 15.46 -8.79
CA ASP A 206 30.13 14.03 -9.10
C ASP A 206 30.58 13.29 -7.84
N VAL A 207 29.66 12.54 -7.24
CA VAL A 207 29.95 11.80 -6.00
C VAL A 207 30.49 10.39 -6.29
N THR A 208 30.30 9.87 -7.50
CA THR A 208 30.68 8.51 -7.86
C THR A 208 32.16 8.38 -8.19
N ASN A 209 32.78 9.45 -8.71
CA ASN A 209 34.20 9.50 -9.11
C ASN A 209 35.08 10.24 -8.08
N ALA A 210 34.67 10.25 -6.79
CA ALA A 210 35.40 10.95 -5.76
C ALA A 210 36.59 10.13 -5.22
N GLU A 211 37.71 10.81 -4.92
CA GLU A 211 38.85 10.21 -4.19
C GLU A 211 38.46 9.76 -2.78
N VAL A 212 37.50 10.45 -2.17
CA VAL A 212 36.80 10.07 -0.95
C VAL A 212 35.55 9.28 -1.31
N GLY A 213 35.07 8.39 -0.46
CA GLY A 213 33.89 7.57 -0.74
C GLY A 213 32.64 8.39 -1.12
N PRO A 214 31.72 7.82 -1.93
CA PRO A 214 30.52 8.51 -2.40
C PRO A 214 29.69 9.13 -1.26
N VAL A 215 29.51 8.38 -0.17
CA VAL A 215 28.70 8.83 1.00
C VAL A 215 29.35 10.03 1.69
N GLU A 216 30.69 10.03 1.87
CA GLU A 216 31.39 11.15 2.49
C GLU A 216 31.29 12.42 1.65
N ARG A 217 31.44 12.29 0.32
CA ARG A 217 31.31 13.45 -0.58
C ARG A 217 29.88 13.98 -0.57
N THR A 218 28.91 13.10 -0.56
CA THR A 218 27.48 13.46 -0.46
C THR A 218 27.19 14.13 0.89
N SER A 219 27.74 13.65 2.01
CA SER A 219 27.57 14.28 3.31
C SER A 219 28.11 15.72 3.36
N ARG A 220 29.25 15.97 2.73
CA ARG A 220 29.81 17.33 2.60
C ARG A 220 28.94 18.24 1.74
N PHE A 221 28.39 17.72 0.65
CA PHE A 221 27.45 18.45 -0.20
C PHE A 221 26.13 18.72 0.53
N ALA A 222 25.58 17.74 1.23
CA ALA A 222 24.37 17.86 2.02
C ALA A 222 24.46 18.96 3.08
N GLU A 223 25.60 19.07 3.79
CA GLU A 223 25.85 20.15 4.74
C GLU A 223 25.84 21.54 4.08
N GLN A 224 26.46 21.66 2.91
CA GLN A 224 26.45 22.92 2.14
C GLN A 224 25.04 23.27 1.66
N LEU A 225 24.30 22.30 1.13
CA LEU A 225 22.93 22.48 0.66
C LEU A 225 21.99 22.85 1.80
N ALA A 226 22.11 22.22 2.97
CA ALA A 226 21.34 22.59 4.16
C ALA A 226 21.53 24.07 4.55
N GLY A 227 22.76 24.59 4.43
CA GLY A 227 23.04 26.01 4.63
C GLY A 227 22.44 26.93 3.57
N VAL A 228 22.29 26.47 2.32
CA VAL A 228 21.60 27.22 1.25
C VAL A 228 20.09 27.24 1.52
N CYS A 229 19.51 26.08 1.88
CA CYS A 229 18.10 25.96 2.24
C CYS A 229 17.73 26.89 3.41
N GLU A 230 18.55 26.95 4.45
CA GLU A 230 18.31 27.84 5.60
C GLU A 230 18.23 29.31 5.18
N ARG A 231 19.19 29.78 4.39
CA ARG A 231 19.19 31.19 3.90
C ARG A 231 17.95 31.48 3.04
N ALA A 232 17.62 30.58 2.11
CA ALA A 232 16.46 30.77 1.25
C ALA A 232 15.13 30.75 2.04
N LYS A 233 15.05 29.93 3.08
CA LYS A 233 13.91 29.91 4.01
C LYS A 233 13.83 31.24 4.79
N ASP A 234 14.94 31.73 5.34
CA ASP A 234 14.96 32.96 6.11
C ASP A 234 14.54 34.16 5.24
N ASP A 235 14.92 34.20 3.97
CA ASP A 235 14.48 35.22 3.02
C ASP A 235 12.96 35.19 2.79
N LEU A 236 12.34 34.02 2.83
CA LEU A 236 10.87 33.88 2.76
C LEU A 236 10.22 34.32 4.09
N LEU A 237 10.77 33.92 5.22
CA LEU A 237 10.26 34.29 6.56
C LEU A 237 10.35 35.80 6.84
N ALA A 238 11.20 36.53 6.13
CA ALA A 238 11.28 38.00 6.23
C ALA A 238 10.10 38.72 5.56
N ARG A 239 9.22 38.02 4.87
CA ARG A 239 8.04 38.58 4.19
C ARG A 239 6.83 38.55 5.12
N ASP A 240 5.99 39.57 5.05
CA ASP A 240 4.78 39.67 5.89
C ASP A 240 3.69 38.65 5.46
N GLU A 241 3.61 38.34 4.16
CA GLU A 241 2.65 37.40 3.59
C GLU A 241 3.30 36.60 2.45
N LEU A 242 3.01 35.30 2.40
CA LEU A 242 3.49 34.39 1.36
C LEU A 242 2.35 34.02 0.41
N THR A 243 2.67 33.86 -0.87
CA THR A 243 1.76 33.16 -1.80
C THR A 243 1.72 31.67 -1.46
N PRO A 244 0.74 30.91 -1.95
CA PRO A 244 0.68 29.45 -1.78
C PRO A 244 1.98 28.76 -2.17
N GLU A 245 2.54 29.13 -3.33
CA GLU A 245 3.78 28.54 -3.86
C GLU A 245 5.00 28.92 -2.99
N GLN A 246 5.00 30.12 -2.43
CA GLN A 246 6.07 30.56 -1.51
C GLN A 246 5.98 29.87 -0.15
N ALA A 247 4.78 29.62 0.35
CA ALA A 247 4.56 28.85 1.56
C ALA A 247 5.00 27.38 1.36
N ALA A 248 4.59 26.75 0.28
CA ALA A 248 5.03 25.39 -0.06
C ALA A 248 6.57 25.32 -0.23
N ARG A 249 7.17 26.32 -0.90
CA ARG A 249 8.64 26.42 -1.03
C ARG A 249 9.33 26.57 0.32
N ARG A 250 8.80 27.40 1.24
CA ARG A 250 9.33 27.55 2.61
C ARG A 250 9.31 26.21 3.34
N ASP A 251 8.19 25.53 3.30
CA ASP A 251 7.98 24.26 4.01
C ASP A 251 8.92 23.19 3.44
N ARG A 252 9.01 23.09 2.12
CA ARG A 252 9.96 22.16 1.48
C ARG A 252 11.43 22.47 1.80
N LEU A 253 11.81 23.74 1.90
CA LEU A 253 13.17 24.14 2.32
C LEU A 253 13.46 23.72 3.77
N GLN A 254 12.50 23.91 4.67
CA GLN A 254 12.60 23.51 6.07
C GLN A 254 12.80 21.99 6.18
N GLU A 255 12.02 21.26 5.48
CA GLU A 255 11.97 19.83 5.42
C GLU A 255 13.28 19.23 4.85
N LEU A 256 13.65 19.63 3.65
CA LEU A 256 14.90 19.20 3.01
C LEU A 256 16.11 19.45 3.92
N ARG A 257 16.13 20.63 4.58
CA ARG A 257 17.18 20.93 5.56
C ARG A 257 17.24 19.91 6.69
N SER A 258 16.10 19.49 7.21
CA SER A 258 16.06 18.53 8.31
C SER A 258 16.46 17.13 7.86
N GLU A 259 16.04 16.70 6.67
CA GLU A 259 16.47 15.44 6.05
C GLU A 259 18.00 15.41 5.87
N LEU A 260 18.56 16.50 5.32
CA LEU A 260 19.99 16.64 5.12
C LEU A 260 20.76 16.63 6.44
N ASN A 261 20.27 17.35 7.46
CA ASN A 261 20.90 17.36 8.78
C ASN A 261 20.87 15.97 9.42
N TYR A 262 19.73 15.27 9.37
CA TYR A 262 19.62 13.90 9.86
C TYR A 262 20.67 12.98 9.22
N PHE A 263 20.78 13.00 7.90
CA PHE A 263 21.80 12.21 7.18
C PHE A 263 23.22 12.58 7.62
N VAL A 264 23.56 13.87 7.66
CA VAL A 264 24.91 14.35 8.02
C VAL A 264 25.26 13.99 9.46
N GLU A 265 24.33 14.16 10.39
CA GLU A 265 24.51 13.83 11.81
C GLU A 265 24.67 12.35 12.01
N ASP A 266 23.79 11.54 11.39
CA ASP A 266 23.85 10.08 11.48
C ASP A 266 25.14 9.52 10.85
N TYR A 267 25.54 10.01 9.68
CA TYR A 267 26.78 9.60 9.02
C TYR A 267 28.04 9.93 9.85
N ARG A 268 28.01 11.05 10.60
CA ARG A 268 29.12 11.48 11.45
C ARG A 268 29.13 10.83 12.82
N ASP A 269 28.05 10.26 13.24
CA ASP A 269 27.94 9.52 14.48
C ASP A 269 28.71 8.20 14.37
N ARG A 270 29.79 8.07 15.13
CA ARG A 270 30.64 6.86 15.12
C ARG A 270 29.97 5.64 15.74
N ASP A 271 28.94 5.87 16.52
CA ASP A 271 28.16 4.83 17.18
C ASP A 271 26.93 4.43 16.31
N SER A 272 26.71 5.10 15.19
CA SER A 272 25.64 4.75 14.24
C SER A 272 26.00 3.46 13.50
N ALA A 273 25.06 2.51 13.52
CA ALA A 273 25.14 1.28 12.73
C ALA A 273 24.59 1.47 11.31
N THR A 274 24.05 2.63 10.97
CA THR A 274 23.41 2.87 9.67
C THR A 274 24.43 2.84 8.54
N THR A 275 24.22 1.96 7.57
CA THR A 275 24.96 1.96 6.30
C THR A 275 24.18 2.79 5.28
N TRP A 276 24.81 3.81 4.71
CA TRP A 276 24.24 4.65 3.67
C TRP A 276 24.74 4.24 2.30
N VAL A 277 23.87 4.30 1.30
CA VAL A 277 24.21 4.11 -0.12
C VAL A 277 23.78 5.33 -0.93
N VAL A 278 24.50 5.62 -1.99
CA VAL A 278 24.28 6.79 -2.85
C VAL A 278 24.22 6.35 -4.30
N ASP A 279 23.19 6.81 -5.00
CA ASP A 279 23.02 6.64 -6.44
C ASP A 279 23.10 8.00 -7.14
N GLN A 280 23.96 8.11 -8.15
CA GLN A 280 24.05 9.27 -9.06
C GLN A 280 24.37 8.79 -10.47
N PRO A 281 23.39 8.27 -11.22
CA PRO A 281 23.64 7.62 -12.50
C PRO A 281 24.15 8.57 -13.61
N GLY A 282 23.91 9.87 -13.49
CA GLY A 282 24.31 10.88 -14.48
C GLY A 282 25.62 11.62 -14.18
N GLY A 283 26.27 11.36 -13.04
CA GLY A 283 27.48 12.08 -12.62
C GLY A 283 27.21 13.52 -12.15
N ALA A 284 28.19 14.41 -12.34
CA ALA A 284 28.09 15.82 -11.92
C ALA A 284 26.81 16.50 -12.48
N ASP A 285 26.24 17.41 -11.69
CA ASP A 285 25.02 18.17 -12.01
C ASP A 285 23.78 17.33 -12.33
N SER A 286 23.81 16.01 -12.00
CA SER A 286 22.67 15.13 -12.13
C SER A 286 22.00 14.86 -10.78
N PRO A 287 20.72 14.46 -10.78
CA PRO A 287 20.03 14.00 -9.57
C PRO A 287 20.79 12.87 -8.88
N LEU A 288 20.73 12.88 -7.54
CA LEU A 288 21.30 11.83 -6.73
C LEU A 288 20.30 11.43 -5.62
N THR A 289 20.40 10.19 -5.17
CA THR A 289 19.58 9.66 -4.07
C THR A 289 20.49 9.11 -2.97
N VAL A 290 20.16 9.45 -1.73
CA VAL A 290 20.85 8.95 -0.53
C VAL A 290 19.87 8.07 0.22
N LYS A 291 20.23 6.82 0.50
CA LYS A 291 19.33 5.83 1.10
C LYS A 291 20.01 5.12 2.27
N PRO A 292 19.34 4.94 3.42
CA PRO A 292 19.86 4.03 4.44
C PRO A 292 19.68 2.57 3.98
N LEU A 293 20.62 1.72 4.31
CA LEU A 293 20.50 0.29 4.10
C LEU A 293 19.70 -0.36 5.23
N ASP A 294 19.87 0.13 6.46
CA ASP A 294 19.20 -0.37 7.65
C ASP A 294 18.47 0.79 8.37
N PRO A 295 17.12 0.76 8.46
CA PRO A 295 16.33 1.85 9.00
C PRO A 295 16.12 1.75 10.54
N GLU A 296 16.88 0.95 11.26
CA GLU A 296 16.71 0.69 12.69
C GLU A 296 16.62 1.97 13.53
N LYS A 297 17.56 2.90 13.32
CA LYS A 297 17.62 4.16 14.07
C LYS A 297 16.40 5.06 13.77
N TYR A 298 15.97 5.10 12.50
CA TYR A 298 14.76 5.80 12.10
C TYR A 298 13.52 5.23 12.78
N LEU A 299 13.37 3.89 12.80
CA LEU A 299 12.27 3.20 13.45
C LEU A 299 12.29 3.37 14.97
N SER A 300 13.46 3.48 15.59
CA SER A 300 13.57 3.74 17.03
C SER A 300 12.79 4.98 17.43
N HIS A 301 13.02 6.09 16.75
CA HIS A 301 12.37 7.37 17.06
C HIS A 301 10.94 7.46 16.56
N THR A 302 10.66 6.94 15.36
CA THR A 302 9.37 7.15 14.71
C THR A 302 8.32 6.12 15.10
N VAL A 303 8.73 4.94 15.57
CA VAL A 303 7.84 3.84 15.94
C VAL A 303 8.04 3.39 17.38
N TRP A 304 9.25 2.92 17.76
CA TRP A 304 9.43 2.20 19.02
C TRP A 304 9.31 3.09 20.26
N GLU A 305 9.63 4.37 20.18
CA GLU A 305 9.43 5.31 21.28
C GLU A 305 7.96 5.70 21.49
N ARG A 306 7.06 5.40 20.53
CA ARG A 306 5.65 5.82 20.54
C ARG A 306 4.68 4.88 21.24
N GLY A 307 5.15 3.71 21.69
CA GLY A 307 4.35 2.71 22.40
C GLY A 307 5.06 2.09 23.59
N ASN A 308 4.31 1.40 24.43
CA ASN A 308 4.85 0.49 25.45
C ASN A 308 4.75 -0.96 24.99
N LYS A 309 3.68 -1.32 24.28
CA LYS A 309 3.42 -2.64 23.72
C LYS A 309 3.10 -2.53 22.25
N PHE A 310 3.57 -3.49 21.47
CA PHE A 310 3.41 -3.49 20.01
C PHE A 310 2.82 -4.81 19.54
N ALA A 311 1.80 -4.74 18.70
CA ALA A 311 1.30 -5.88 17.94
C ALA A 311 1.52 -5.62 16.45
N LEU A 312 2.32 -6.45 15.82
CA LEU A 312 2.71 -6.32 14.41
C LEU A 312 2.04 -7.45 13.62
N LEU A 313 1.00 -7.11 12.87
CA LEU A 313 0.20 -8.09 12.15
C LEU A 313 0.57 -8.14 10.66
N SER A 314 0.70 -9.33 10.11
CA SER A 314 0.82 -9.53 8.66
C SER A 314 0.67 -11.01 8.31
N ALA A 315 0.24 -11.29 7.08
CA ALA A 315 0.27 -12.64 6.51
C ALA A 315 1.70 -13.12 6.20
N THR A 316 2.62 -12.20 5.95
CA THR A 316 3.90 -12.46 5.28
C THR A 316 5.13 -12.05 6.10
N ILE A 317 5.05 -12.13 7.43
CA ILE A 317 6.25 -12.17 8.29
C ILE A 317 6.84 -13.58 8.18
N LEU A 318 7.67 -13.81 7.15
CA LEU A 318 8.14 -15.14 6.78
C LEU A 318 9.15 -15.72 7.77
N ASN A 319 10.05 -14.87 8.28
CA ASN A 319 11.10 -15.27 9.23
C ASN A 319 11.20 -14.25 10.37
N LYS A 320 10.86 -14.67 11.58
CA LYS A 320 10.87 -13.83 12.78
C LYS A 320 12.22 -13.15 13.01
N ALA A 321 13.31 -13.93 13.01
CA ALA A 321 14.62 -13.40 13.35
C ALA A 321 15.13 -12.40 12.28
N ALA A 322 14.86 -12.68 11.01
CA ALA A 322 15.22 -11.78 9.93
C ALA A 322 14.40 -10.47 9.98
N PHE A 323 13.09 -10.57 10.20
CA PHE A 323 12.22 -9.40 10.36
C PHE A 323 12.66 -8.54 11.54
N CYS A 324 12.87 -9.15 12.71
CA CYS A 324 13.29 -8.41 13.90
C CYS A 324 14.60 -7.63 13.66
N ARG A 325 15.59 -8.26 13.03
CA ARG A 325 16.85 -7.58 12.69
C ARG A 325 16.67 -6.42 11.74
N GLN A 326 15.77 -6.55 10.73
CA GLN A 326 15.52 -5.47 9.77
C GLN A 326 14.89 -4.23 10.42
N VAL A 327 14.11 -4.43 11.48
CA VAL A 327 13.39 -3.35 12.16
C VAL A 327 14.01 -2.95 13.51
N GLY A 328 15.21 -3.43 13.83
CA GLY A 328 15.94 -3.08 15.05
C GLY A 328 15.36 -3.70 16.33
N LEU A 329 14.78 -4.89 16.25
CA LEU A 329 14.25 -5.62 17.40
C LEU A 329 15.12 -6.82 17.74
N ASP A 330 15.26 -7.11 19.03
CA ASP A 330 15.89 -8.35 19.51
C ASP A 330 14.92 -9.55 19.34
N PRO A 331 15.23 -10.53 18.46
CA PRO A 331 14.35 -11.66 18.24
C PRO A 331 13.99 -12.46 19.50
N ASP A 332 14.89 -12.48 20.48
CA ASP A 332 14.69 -13.28 21.72
C ASP A 332 13.66 -12.61 22.66
N ARG A 333 13.40 -11.33 22.48
CA ARG A 333 12.42 -10.53 23.24
C ARG A 333 11.10 -10.33 22.53
N VAL A 334 10.91 -10.94 21.38
CA VAL A 334 9.69 -10.82 20.55
C VAL A 334 8.99 -12.18 20.50
N ALA A 335 7.70 -12.20 20.76
CA ALA A 335 6.90 -13.40 20.55
C ALA A 335 6.39 -13.47 19.09
N LEU A 336 6.20 -14.68 18.57
CA LEU A 336 5.51 -14.94 17.30
C LEU A 336 4.29 -15.81 17.55
N VAL A 337 3.12 -15.31 17.17
CA VAL A 337 1.87 -16.05 17.12
C VAL A 337 1.56 -16.38 15.66
N ASP A 338 1.45 -17.65 15.33
CA ASP A 338 1.15 -18.14 13.98
C ASP A 338 -0.31 -18.57 13.89
N VAL A 339 -1.11 -17.77 13.21
CA VAL A 339 -2.54 -18.05 12.99
C VAL A 339 -2.66 -18.94 11.76
N GLY A 340 -3.01 -20.22 11.96
CA GLY A 340 -3.17 -21.16 10.85
C GLY A 340 -4.22 -20.73 9.83
N HIS A 341 -4.05 -21.12 8.59
CA HIS A 341 -5.01 -20.87 7.52
C HIS A 341 -6.21 -21.82 7.65
N THR A 342 -7.43 -21.29 7.51
CA THR A 342 -8.68 -22.07 7.69
C THR A 342 -9.38 -22.40 6.37
N PHE A 343 -8.92 -21.83 5.25
CA PHE A 343 -9.52 -22.10 3.95
C PHE A 343 -8.95 -23.42 3.37
N PRO A 344 -9.79 -24.27 2.76
CA PRO A 344 -9.35 -25.51 2.15
C PRO A 344 -8.25 -25.26 1.12
N VAL A 345 -7.20 -26.06 1.16
CA VAL A 345 -6.09 -25.92 0.19
C VAL A 345 -6.56 -26.27 -1.23
N GLU A 346 -7.58 -27.11 -1.35
CA GLU A 346 -8.22 -27.51 -2.61
C GLU A 346 -8.89 -26.33 -3.32
N ASN A 347 -9.32 -25.32 -2.58
CA ASN A 347 -9.97 -24.12 -3.13
C ASN A 347 -8.97 -23.08 -3.67
N ARG A 348 -7.67 -23.30 -3.44
CA ARG A 348 -6.59 -22.35 -3.82
C ARG A 348 -5.38 -23.07 -4.40
N PRO A 349 -5.57 -23.89 -5.46
CA PRO A 349 -4.50 -24.67 -6.06
C PRO A 349 -3.45 -23.79 -6.72
N LEU A 350 -2.20 -24.29 -6.73
CA LEU A 350 -1.11 -23.78 -7.55
C LEU A 350 -0.89 -24.74 -8.73
N TYR A 351 -0.79 -24.19 -9.92
CA TYR A 351 -0.55 -24.96 -11.14
C TYR A 351 0.78 -24.61 -11.78
N ASP A 352 1.63 -25.62 -11.98
CA ASP A 352 2.83 -25.49 -12.80
C ASP A 352 2.47 -25.53 -14.28
N VAL A 353 2.55 -24.36 -14.90
CA VAL A 353 2.39 -24.15 -16.35
C VAL A 353 3.60 -23.43 -16.94
N THR A 354 4.77 -23.61 -16.34
CA THR A 354 5.98 -22.87 -16.64
C THR A 354 6.39 -22.98 -18.11
N GLN A 355 6.75 -21.84 -18.70
CA GLN A 355 7.14 -21.70 -20.11
C GLN A 355 8.64 -21.46 -20.30
N GLY A 356 9.38 -21.32 -19.22
CA GLY A 356 10.80 -20.98 -19.17
C GLY A 356 11.05 -19.82 -18.20
N LYS A 357 12.28 -19.31 -18.17
CA LYS A 357 12.67 -18.20 -17.28
C LYS A 357 12.27 -16.85 -17.89
N MET A 358 11.70 -15.97 -17.06
CA MET A 358 11.36 -14.59 -17.42
C MET A 358 12.42 -13.57 -16.95
N THR A 359 13.66 -14.04 -16.80
CA THR A 359 14.81 -13.15 -16.52
C THR A 359 15.11 -12.23 -17.71
N TYR A 360 15.90 -11.19 -17.50
CA TYR A 360 16.25 -10.23 -18.54
C TYR A 360 16.82 -10.93 -19.81
N GLU A 361 17.63 -11.97 -19.63
CA GLU A 361 18.30 -12.69 -20.72
C GLU A 361 17.34 -13.61 -21.52
N HIS A 362 16.32 -14.18 -20.86
CA HIS A 362 15.46 -15.23 -21.44
C HIS A 362 14.05 -14.74 -21.80
N ARG A 363 13.63 -13.57 -21.28
CA ARG A 363 12.26 -13.09 -21.44
C ARG A 363 11.81 -12.93 -22.90
N ASP A 364 12.71 -12.57 -23.82
CA ASP A 364 12.36 -12.36 -25.21
C ASP A 364 11.98 -13.66 -25.92
N GLU A 365 12.53 -14.79 -25.47
CA GLU A 365 12.14 -16.13 -25.94
C GLU A 365 10.90 -16.65 -25.21
N THR A 366 10.79 -16.37 -23.91
CA THR A 366 9.77 -16.95 -23.03
C THR A 366 8.43 -16.19 -23.12
N LEU A 367 8.44 -14.87 -23.25
CA LEU A 367 7.24 -14.03 -23.23
C LEU A 367 6.21 -14.39 -24.32
N PRO A 368 6.60 -14.73 -25.58
CA PRO A 368 5.63 -15.20 -26.56
C PRO A 368 4.94 -16.51 -26.17
N LYS A 369 5.63 -17.39 -25.45
CA LYS A 369 5.08 -18.65 -24.91
C LYS A 369 4.08 -18.35 -23.80
N VAL A 370 4.44 -17.42 -22.87
CA VAL A 370 3.55 -16.95 -21.80
C VAL A 370 2.29 -16.29 -22.38
N ALA A 371 2.41 -15.47 -23.43
CA ALA A 371 1.24 -14.89 -24.08
C ALA A 371 0.30 -15.96 -24.66
N ARG A 372 0.83 -17.02 -25.29
CA ARG A 372 0.02 -18.15 -25.76
C ARG A 372 -0.63 -18.91 -24.62
N LEU A 373 0.09 -19.16 -23.54
CA LEU A 373 -0.43 -19.75 -22.32
C LEU A 373 -1.62 -18.94 -21.78
N CYS A 374 -1.52 -17.61 -21.72
CA CYS A 374 -2.63 -16.76 -21.28
C CYS A 374 -3.90 -16.98 -22.12
N LEU A 375 -3.78 -17.18 -23.44
CA LEU A 375 -4.95 -17.50 -24.29
C LEU A 375 -5.53 -18.88 -23.97
N GLN A 376 -4.70 -19.88 -23.73
CA GLN A 376 -5.16 -21.21 -23.33
C GLN A 376 -5.90 -21.15 -21.98
N LEU A 377 -5.44 -20.32 -21.05
CA LEU A 377 -6.11 -20.09 -19.77
C LEU A 377 -7.42 -19.31 -19.94
N MET A 378 -7.46 -18.30 -20.82
CA MET A 378 -8.72 -17.63 -21.18
C MET A 378 -9.74 -18.63 -21.76
N ALA A 379 -9.29 -19.56 -22.62
CA ALA A 379 -10.15 -20.60 -23.19
C ALA A 379 -10.57 -21.64 -22.13
N ARG A 380 -9.76 -21.89 -21.11
CA ARG A 380 -10.10 -22.74 -19.96
C ARG A 380 -11.14 -22.10 -19.03
N HIS A 381 -11.13 -20.77 -18.94
CA HIS A 381 -12.00 -19.95 -18.07
C HIS A 381 -12.89 -19.01 -18.93
N PRO A 382 -13.77 -19.54 -19.80
CA PRO A 382 -14.47 -18.74 -20.81
C PRO A 382 -15.39 -17.68 -20.21
N ASP A 383 -16.00 -17.97 -19.06
CA ASP A 383 -17.03 -17.13 -18.42
C ASP A 383 -16.52 -16.44 -17.15
N GLU A 384 -15.23 -16.54 -16.86
CA GLU A 384 -14.64 -16.05 -15.60
C GLU A 384 -13.65 -14.91 -15.83
N LYS A 385 -13.67 -13.93 -14.94
CA LYS A 385 -12.66 -12.88 -14.88
C LYS A 385 -11.32 -13.43 -14.41
N GLY A 386 -10.23 -12.88 -14.97
CA GLY A 386 -8.88 -13.28 -14.64
C GLY A 386 -7.93 -12.11 -14.39
N LEU A 387 -6.80 -12.39 -13.74
CA LEU A 387 -5.76 -11.43 -13.41
C LEU A 387 -4.41 -11.93 -13.94
N ILE A 388 -3.70 -11.09 -14.71
CA ILE A 388 -2.36 -11.37 -15.19
C ILE A 388 -1.36 -10.46 -14.48
N HIS A 389 -0.50 -11.03 -13.65
CA HIS A 389 0.57 -10.31 -12.97
C HIS A 389 1.81 -10.22 -13.87
N ALA A 390 1.98 -9.07 -14.52
CA ALA A 390 3.08 -8.83 -15.47
C ALA A 390 4.39 -8.39 -14.79
N HIS A 391 4.34 -7.87 -13.56
CA HIS A 391 5.46 -7.40 -12.74
C HIS A 391 6.29 -6.24 -13.33
N SER A 392 6.02 -5.78 -14.54
CA SER A 392 6.59 -4.54 -15.09
C SER A 392 5.76 -4.03 -16.26
N TYR A 393 5.75 -2.71 -16.46
CA TYR A 393 5.08 -2.08 -17.59
C TYR A 393 5.62 -2.61 -18.92
N ALA A 394 6.94 -2.80 -19.05
CA ALA A 394 7.55 -3.33 -20.26
C ALA A 394 7.06 -4.75 -20.62
N ILE A 395 6.75 -5.59 -19.63
CA ILE A 395 6.14 -6.91 -19.88
C ILE A 395 4.66 -6.77 -20.20
N ALA A 396 3.93 -5.92 -19.45
CA ALA A 396 2.52 -5.65 -19.69
C ALA A 396 2.26 -5.13 -21.12
N ASP A 397 3.04 -4.15 -21.59
CA ASP A 397 2.95 -3.58 -22.93
C ASP A 397 3.20 -4.64 -24.01
N ARG A 398 4.21 -5.47 -23.84
CA ARG A 398 4.54 -6.55 -24.78
C ARG A 398 3.49 -7.68 -24.77
N LEU A 399 2.91 -8.01 -23.62
CA LEU A 399 1.77 -8.93 -23.56
C LEU A 399 0.56 -8.34 -24.27
N ALA A 400 0.23 -7.08 -24.04
CA ALA A 400 -0.85 -6.37 -24.71
C ALA A 400 -0.67 -6.32 -26.24
N GLU A 401 0.57 -6.14 -26.72
CA GLU A 401 0.89 -6.24 -28.15
C GLU A 401 0.61 -7.63 -28.69
N LYS A 402 1.05 -8.70 -28.00
CA LYS A 402 0.78 -10.07 -28.40
C LYS A 402 -0.71 -10.41 -28.38
N PHE A 403 -1.47 -9.93 -27.40
CA PHE A 403 -2.92 -10.10 -27.34
C PHE A 403 -3.64 -9.39 -28.51
N ARG A 404 -3.14 -8.25 -28.95
CA ARG A 404 -3.64 -7.59 -30.17
C ARG A 404 -3.27 -8.38 -31.44
N GLU A 405 -2.04 -8.89 -31.56
CA GLU A 405 -1.62 -9.76 -32.67
C GLU A 405 -2.49 -11.03 -32.77
N PHE A 406 -2.86 -11.63 -31.63
CA PHE A 406 -3.73 -12.80 -31.56
C PHE A 406 -5.23 -12.46 -31.73
N GLY A 407 -5.59 -11.18 -31.80
CA GLY A 407 -6.96 -10.73 -31.98
C GLY A 407 -7.85 -10.82 -30.73
N VAL A 408 -7.28 -10.99 -29.54
CA VAL A 408 -8.03 -11.18 -28.28
C VAL A 408 -8.08 -9.92 -27.40
N ALA A 409 -7.67 -8.76 -27.92
CA ALA A 409 -7.64 -7.50 -27.17
C ALA A 409 -8.99 -7.11 -26.54
N ALA A 410 -10.12 -7.53 -27.13
CA ALA A 410 -11.46 -7.24 -26.61
C ALA A 410 -11.76 -7.91 -25.24
N ARG A 411 -10.97 -8.93 -24.83
CA ARG A 411 -11.08 -9.61 -23.55
C ARG A 411 -10.06 -9.09 -22.52
N VAL A 412 -9.15 -8.21 -22.92
CA VAL A 412 -8.02 -7.80 -22.08
C VAL A 412 -8.12 -6.32 -21.75
N ARG A 413 -8.04 -6.01 -20.48
CA ARG A 413 -7.93 -4.64 -19.98
C ARG A 413 -6.52 -4.39 -19.47
N THR A 414 -5.92 -3.30 -19.93
CA THR A 414 -4.60 -2.85 -19.52
C THR A 414 -4.68 -1.46 -18.93
N HIS A 415 -3.63 -1.02 -18.24
CA HIS A 415 -3.56 0.32 -17.66
C HIS A 415 -2.17 0.93 -17.82
N GLY A 416 -2.11 2.26 -17.83
CA GLY A 416 -0.89 3.05 -17.67
C GLY A 416 -0.55 3.28 -16.20
N ARG A 417 0.39 4.21 -15.96
CA ARG A 417 0.78 4.60 -14.59
C ARG A 417 -0.26 5.51 -13.94
N ALA A 418 -0.93 6.35 -14.74
CA ALA A 418 -1.81 7.40 -14.25
C ALA A 418 -3.30 7.00 -14.18
N ASP A 419 -3.70 5.87 -14.79
CA ASP A 419 -5.10 5.49 -14.92
C ASP A 419 -5.42 4.09 -14.34
N ARG A 420 -4.48 3.51 -13.61
CA ARG A 420 -4.59 2.15 -13.08
C ARG A 420 -5.87 1.96 -12.26
N ASP A 421 -6.11 2.82 -11.30
CA ASP A 421 -7.24 2.65 -10.38
C ASP A 421 -8.59 2.85 -11.08
N ALA A 422 -8.66 3.80 -12.01
CA ALA A 422 -9.82 3.97 -12.87
C ALA A 422 -10.09 2.70 -13.71
N GLN A 423 -9.07 2.13 -14.35
CA GLN A 423 -9.20 0.90 -15.13
C GLN A 423 -9.55 -0.31 -14.27
N LEU A 424 -9.03 -0.37 -13.04
CA LEU A 424 -9.35 -1.42 -12.08
C LEU A 424 -10.83 -1.36 -11.64
N GLU A 425 -11.33 -0.17 -11.32
CA GLU A 425 -12.73 0.00 -10.91
C GLU A 425 -13.70 -0.28 -12.08
N GLU A 426 -13.35 0.14 -13.29
CA GLU A 426 -14.13 -0.23 -14.48
C GLU A 426 -14.13 -1.74 -14.72
N TRP A 427 -12.97 -2.43 -14.52
CA TRP A 427 -12.88 -3.88 -14.62
C TRP A 427 -13.70 -4.58 -13.54
N LYS A 428 -13.69 -4.09 -12.30
CA LYS A 428 -14.52 -4.64 -11.22
C LYS A 428 -16.01 -4.48 -11.53
N ALA A 429 -16.40 -3.33 -12.10
CA ALA A 429 -17.80 -2.98 -12.35
C ALA A 429 -18.42 -3.72 -13.56
N THR A 430 -17.63 -4.26 -14.49
CA THR A 430 -18.17 -5.01 -15.62
C THR A 430 -18.50 -6.45 -15.24
N ASP A 431 -19.58 -7.02 -15.78
CA ASP A 431 -19.92 -8.45 -15.66
C ASP A 431 -19.25 -9.32 -16.77
N ARG A 432 -18.51 -8.69 -17.69
CA ARG A 432 -17.85 -9.41 -18.78
C ARG A 432 -16.65 -10.20 -18.24
N PRO A 433 -16.31 -11.38 -18.81
CA PRO A 433 -15.16 -12.17 -18.40
C PRO A 433 -13.83 -11.57 -18.89
N GLU A 434 -13.62 -10.29 -18.56
CA GLU A 434 -12.41 -9.57 -18.91
C GLU A 434 -11.22 -9.99 -18.04
N VAL A 435 -10.03 -9.92 -18.63
CA VAL A 435 -8.77 -10.22 -17.96
C VAL A 435 -8.01 -8.91 -17.72
N PHE A 436 -7.69 -8.63 -16.47
CA PHE A 436 -6.93 -7.44 -16.09
C PHE A 436 -5.43 -7.74 -16.07
N VAL A 437 -4.62 -6.93 -16.76
CA VAL A 437 -3.16 -7.05 -16.73
C VAL A 437 -2.61 -6.05 -15.73
N SER A 438 -2.14 -6.54 -14.57
CA SER A 438 -1.60 -5.72 -13.49
C SER A 438 -0.07 -5.75 -13.48
N VAL A 439 0.54 -4.62 -13.17
CA VAL A 439 2.00 -4.50 -13.00
C VAL A 439 2.40 -4.70 -11.54
N LYS A 440 1.55 -4.30 -10.60
CA LYS A 440 1.80 -4.41 -9.16
C LYS A 440 1.05 -5.59 -8.55
N MET A 441 1.78 -6.57 -8.04
CA MET A 441 1.25 -7.74 -7.35
C MET A 441 0.87 -7.47 -5.90
N GLU A 442 1.45 -6.44 -5.30
CA GLU A 442 1.51 -6.21 -3.85
C GLU A 442 0.35 -5.39 -3.33
N GLU A 443 -0.37 -4.69 -4.20
CA GLU A 443 -1.42 -3.77 -3.77
C GLU A 443 -2.64 -4.48 -3.21
N ALA A 444 -3.27 -3.85 -2.22
CA ALA A 444 -4.43 -4.33 -1.48
C ALA A 444 -5.69 -4.44 -2.36
N LEU A 445 -5.71 -5.40 -3.28
CA LEU A 445 -6.88 -5.72 -4.08
C LEU A 445 -7.73 -6.75 -3.33
N ASP A 446 -8.97 -6.43 -3.05
CA ASP A 446 -9.98 -7.38 -2.63
C ASP A 446 -10.76 -7.86 -3.87
N LEU A 447 -10.48 -9.09 -4.29
CA LEU A 447 -11.06 -9.68 -5.51
C LEU A 447 -11.87 -10.92 -5.15
N ARG A 448 -12.86 -10.77 -4.29
CA ARG A 448 -13.71 -11.86 -3.80
C ARG A 448 -14.60 -12.43 -4.90
N GLY A 449 -14.74 -13.76 -4.87
CA GLY A 449 -15.74 -14.48 -5.66
C GLY A 449 -15.55 -14.25 -7.16
N ASP A 450 -16.62 -13.91 -7.87
CA ASP A 450 -16.61 -13.76 -9.32
C ASP A 450 -15.83 -12.55 -9.85
N LEU A 451 -15.27 -11.71 -8.95
CA LEU A 451 -14.36 -10.64 -9.35
C LEU A 451 -13.05 -11.18 -9.93
N CYS A 452 -12.55 -12.33 -9.43
CA CYS A 452 -11.38 -12.97 -10.02
C CYS A 452 -11.33 -14.45 -9.64
N ARG A 453 -11.52 -15.34 -10.60
CA ARG A 453 -11.49 -16.79 -10.40
C ARG A 453 -10.18 -17.45 -10.75
N TRP A 454 -9.32 -16.78 -11.49
CA TRP A 454 -8.01 -17.29 -11.86
C TRP A 454 -6.99 -16.16 -12.02
N GLN A 455 -5.73 -16.50 -11.77
CA GLN A 455 -4.64 -15.56 -11.97
C GLN A 455 -3.39 -16.25 -12.52
N VAL A 456 -2.54 -15.45 -13.18
CA VAL A 456 -1.24 -15.90 -13.73
C VAL A 456 -0.12 -15.06 -13.17
N LEU A 457 0.90 -15.71 -12.61
CA LEU A 457 2.16 -15.08 -12.26
C LEU A 457 3.12 -15.23 -13.44
N CYS A 458 3.24 -14.18 -14.25
CA CYS A 458 4.04 -14.22 -15.48
C CYS A 458 5.54 -14.20 -15.22
N LYS A 459 5.97 -13.67 -14.07
CA LYS A 459 7.38 -13.51 -13.72
C LYS A 459 7.56 -13.61 -12.22
N ALA A 460 8.64 -14.24 -11.77
CA ALA A 460 9.08 -14.20 -10.38
C ALA A 460 9.42 -12.74 -9.97
N PRO A 461 8.83 -12.23 -8.88
CA PRO A 461 8.91 -10.81 -8.50
C PRO A 461 10.21 -10.49 -7.74
N TYR A 462 11.34 -10.86 -8.31
CA TYR A 462 12.64 -10.49 -7.75
C TYR A 462 12.86 -8.98 -7.82
N LEU A 463 13.46 -8.43 -6.78
CA LEU A 463 13.82 -7.01 -6.71
C LEU A 463 14.81 -6.65 -7.83
N ASN A 464 14.80 -5.37 -8.23
CA ASN A 464 15.72 -4.88 -9.25
C ASN A 464 17.16 -4.83 -8.71
N THR A 465 18.03 -5.64 -9.29
CA THR A 465 19.46 -5.66 -8.92
C THR A 465 20.24 -4.41 -9.35
N GLY A 466 19.63 -3.54 -10.15
CA GLY A 466 20.18 -2.23 -10.46
C GLY A 466 19.92 -1.17 -9.37
N ASP A 467 19.07 -1.45 -8.37
CA ASP A 467 18.95 -0.60 -7.18
C ASP A 467 20.17 -0.80 -6.27
N SER A 468 20.80 0.28 -5.86
CA SER A 468 22.04 0.24 -5.09
C SER A 468 21.92 -0.50 -3.74
N ARG A 469 20.75 -0.41 -3.08
CA ARG A 469 20.49 -1.13 -1.83
C ARG A 469 20.42 -2.63 -2.08
N VAL A 470 19.73 -3.03 -3.15
CA VAL A 470 19.64 -4.44 -3.54
C VAL A 470 21.03 -4.97 -3.91
N ALA A 471 21.76 -4.26 -4.77
CA ALA A 471 23.12 -4.62 -5.16
C ALA A 471 24.03 -4.75 -3.95
N ARG A 472 24.03 -3.78 -3.02
CA ARG A 472 24.85 -3.78 -1.81
C ARG A 472 24.53 -4.96 -0.91
N ARG A 473 23.25 -5.26 -0.66
CA ARG A 473 22.84 -6.43 0.14
C ARG A 473 23.28 -7.75 -0.49
N LEU A 474 23.23 -7.85 -1.81
CA LEU A 474 23.69 -9.05 -2.54
C LEU A 474 25.22 -9.19 -2.50
N GLU A 475 25.98 -8.09 -2.60
CA GLU A 475 27.44 -8.07 -2.39
C GLU A 475 27.82 -8.55 -0.98
N GLU A 476 27.02 -8.23 0.01
CA GLU A 476 27.17 -8.68 1.40
C GLU A 476 26.68 -10.13 1.63
N GLY A 477 26.21 -10.80 0.57
CA GLY A 477 25.76 -12.19 0.64
C GLY A 477 24.35 -12.37 1.22
N GLN A 478 23.53 -11.33 1.28
CA GLN A 478 22.18 -11.37 1.86
C GLN A 478 21.14 -12.01 0.90
N TRP A 479 21.50 -13.11 0.22
CA TRP A 479 20.63 -13.82 -0.74
C TRP A 479 19.31 -14.29 -0.12
N ALA A 480 19.32 -14.72 1.14
CA ALA A 480 18.12 -15.14 1.84
C ALA A 480 17.11 -13.97 1.99
N TRP A 481 17.57 -12.74 2.21
CA TRP A 481 16.72 -11.55 2.19
C TRP A 481 16.07 -11.34 0.82
N TYR A 482 16.86 -11.44 -0.24
CA TYR A 482 16.40 -11.26 -1.63
C TYR A 482 15.33 -12.28 -2.02
N HIS A 483 15.52 -13.55 -1.65
CA HIS A 483 14.53 -14.60 -1.89
C HIS A 483 13.27 -14.40 -1.04
N ARG A 484 13.40 -14.00 0.23
CA ARG A 484 12.24 -13.72 1.08
C ARG A 484 11.40 -12.57 0.55
N ALA A 485 12.01 -11.52 0.04
CA ALA A 485 11.28 -10.39 -0.57
C ALA A 485 10.42 -10.87 -1.76
N ALA A 486 11.00 -11.67 -2.66
CA ALA A 486 10.27 -12.25 -3.78
C ALA A 486 9.16 -13.23 -3.33
N LEU A 487 9.46 -14.12 -2.37
CA LEU A 487 8.49 -15.08 -1.83
C LEU A 487 7.31 -14.36 -1.16
N ARG A 488 7.56 -13.28 -0.42
CA ARG A 488 6.52 -12.44 0.19
C ARG A 488 5.53 -11.94 -0.84
N THR A 489 6.02 -11.37 -1.93
CA THR A 489 5.20 -10.86 -3.04
C THR A 489 4.39 -11.98 -3.71
N VAL A 490 4.98 -13.18 -3.91
CA VAL A 490 4.24 -14.34 -4.44
C VAL A 490 3.11 -14.76 -3.52
N ILE A 491 3.37 -14.90 -2.22
CA ILE A 491 2.35 -15.29 -1.23
C ILE A 491 1.21 -14.25 -1.18
N GLN A 492 1.54 -12.98 -1.26
CA GLN A 492 0.54 -11.91 -1.31
C GLN A 492 -0.32 -12.00 -2.57
N ALA A 493 0.30 -12.21 -3.74
CA ALA A 493 -0.43 -12.40 -4.99
C ALA A 493 -1.36 -13.61 -4.92
N CYS A 494 -0.88 -14.76 -4.44
CA CYS A 494 -1.69 -15.98 -4.28
C CYS A 494 -2.88 -15.78 -3.32
N GLY A 495 -2.76 -14.89 -2.34
CA GLY A 495 -3.83 -14.55 -1.40
C GLY A 495 -4.91 -13.61 -1.93
N ARG A 496 -4.88 -13.20 -3.21
CA ARG A 496 -5.83 -12.22 -3.77
C ARG A 496 -7.15 -12.82 -4.21
N VAL A 497 -7.11 -14.01 -4.76
CA VAL A 497 -8.27 -14.65 -5.42
C VAL A 497 -9.16 -15.48 -4.48
N VAL A 498 -8.70 -15.83 -3.27
CA VAL A 498 -9.48 -16.59 -2.29
C VAL A 498 -9.55 -15.82 -0.96
N ARG A 499 -10.74 -15.38 -0.60
CA ARG A 499 -10.98 -14.49 0.54
C ARG A 499 -11.93 -15.03 1.61
N ALA A 500 -12.62 -16.16 1.34
CA ALA A 500 -13.55 -16.81 2.25
C ALA A 500 -13.36 -18.33 2.22
N PRO A 501 -13.83 -19.09 3.23
CA PRO A 501 -13.68 -20.55 3.26
C PRO A 501 -14.39 -21.29 2.13
N ASP A 502 -15.45 -20.70 1.58
CA ASP A 502 -16.27 -21.20 0.47
C ASP A 502 -15.89 -20.58 -0.89
N ASP A 503 -14.89 -19.69 -0.89
CA ASP A 503 -14.34 -19.08 -2.11
C ASP A 503 -13.30 -20.00 -2.75
N TYR A 504 -13.11 -19.87 -4.07
CA TYR A 504 -12.09 -20.62 -4.81
C TYR A 504 -11.46 -19.78 -5.91
N GLY A 505 -10.22 -20.14 -6.28
CA GLY A 505 -9.51 -19.49 -7.38
C GLY A 505 -8.20 -20.18 -7.72
N ASP A 506 -7.94 -20.29 -9.01
CA ASP A 506 -6.79 -20.98 -9.59
C ASP A 506 -5.60 -20.01 -9.73
N THR A 507 -4.40 -20.45 -9.32
CA THR A 507 -3.16 -19.68 -9.54
C THR A 507 -2.21 -20.44 -10.43
N TYR A 508 -1.80 -19.83 -11.54
CA TYR A 508 -0.95 -20.41 -12.58
C TYR A 508 0.46 -19.78 -12.55
N LEU A 509 1.48 -20.62 -12.46
CA LEU A 509 2.88 -20.21 -12.41
C LEU A 509 3.50 -20.35 -13.80
N ALA A 510 3.77 -19.21 -14.48
CA ALA A 510 4.26 -19.22 -15.86
C ALA A 510 5.80 -19.12 -15.99
N ASP A 511 6.49 -18.60 -14.95
CA ASP A 511 7.95 -18.45 -14.90
C ASP A 511 8.58 -19.57 -14.08
N SER A 512 9.49 -20.35 -14.66
CA SER A 512 10.20 -21.43 -13.95
C SER A 512 11.07 -20.92 -12.79
N SER A 513 11.44 -19.63 -12.78
CA SER A 513 12.12 -19.01 -11.65
C SER A 513 11.29 -18.99 -10.36
N LEU A 514 9.95 -19.16 -10.44
CA LEU A 514 9.06 -19.30 -9.27
C LEU A 514 9.30 -20.65 -8.56
N LEU A 515 9.52 -21.72 -9.32
CA LEU A 515 9.85 -23.02 -8.75
C LEU A 515 11.23 -22.98 -8.06
N ASP A 516 12.23 -22.41 -8.76
CA ASP A 516 13.56 -22.16 -8.16
C ASP A 516 13.47 -21.34 -6.86
N LEU A 517 12.51 -20.38 -6.78
CA LEU A 517 12.29 -19.56 -5.58
C LEU A 517 11.72 -20.38 -4.42
N PHE A 518 10.77 -21.25 -4.67
CA PHE A 518 10.17 -22.11 -3.63
C PHE A 518 11.22 -23.03 -3.01
N ASP A 519 12.10 -23.62 -3.82
CA ASP A 519 13.20 -24.44 -3.33
C ASP A 519 14.20 -23.64 -2.48
N ARG A 520 14.58 -22.44 -2.94
CA ARG A 520 15.57 -21.58 -2.25
C ARG A 520 15.05 -20.95 -0.96
N ALA A 521 13.75 -20.72 -0.87
CA ALA A 521 13.11 -20.09 0.27
C ALA A 521 12.25 -21.08 1.09
N GLU A 522 12.43 -22.38 0.94
CA GLU A 522 11.65 -23.41 1.61
C GLU A 522 11.57 -23.19 3.13
N HIS A 523 12.69 -22.88 3.78
CA HIS A 523 12.77 -22.67 5.23
C HIS A 523 12.00 -21.42 5.70
N ASP A 524 11.79 -20.44 4.84
CA ASP A 524 11.08 -19.21 5.12
C ASP A 524 9.59 -19.30 4.71
N THR A 525 9.18 -20.40 4.08
CA THR A 525 7.81 -20.61 3.61
C THR A 525 6.90 -21.00 4.77
N PRO A 526 5.80 -20.24 5.05
CA PRO A 526 4.83 -20.62 6.07
C PRO A 526 4.20 -21.98 5.77
N SER A 527 3.91 -22.77 6.83
CA SER A 527 3.38 -24.14 6.70
C SER A 527 2.14 -24.20 5.79
N TRP A 528 1.21 -23.27 5.97
CA TRP A 528 -0.04 -23.22 5.20
C TRP A 528 0.18 -22.88 3.71
N PHE A 529 1.27 -22.22 3.34
CA PHE A 529 1.61 -21.98 1.93
C PHE A 529 2.46 -23.14 1.38
N ARG A 530 3.28 -23.76 2.22
CA ARG A 530 4.00 -24.99 1.86
C ARG A 530 3.04 -26.10 1.47
N ASP A 531 1.91 -26.26 2.18
CA ASP A 531 0.85 -27.22 1.82
C ASP A 531 0.27 -26.97 0.41
N GLN A 532 0.27 -25.72 -0.08
CA GLN A 532 -0.10 -25.43 -1.48
C GLN A 532 1.01 -25.82 -2.46
N VAL A 533 2.27 -25.48 -2.13
CA VAL A 533 3.44 -25.79 -2.96
C VAL A 533 3.62 -27.30 -3.09
N ASP A 534 3.45 -28.07 -2.00
CA ASP A 534 3.55 -29.53 -1.98
C ASP A 534 2.48 -30.22 -2.85
N ARG A 535 1.36 -29.53 -3.13
CA ARG A 535 0.28 -30.01 -4.00
C ARG A 535 0.33 -29.41 -5.40
N LEU A 536 1.45 -28.79 -5.77
CA LEU A 536 1.64 -28.25 -7.12
C LEU A 536 1.38 -29.34 -8.16
N SER A 537 0.61 -29.02 -9.18
CA SER A 537 0.24 -29.97 -10.24
C SER A 537 0.21 -29.26 -11.60
N THR A 538 0.33 -30.06 -12.67
CA THR A 538 0.24 -29.58 -14.04
C THR A 538 -1.16 -29.86 -14.57
N PRO A 539 -1.96 -28.83 -14.90
CA PRO A 539 -3.31 -29.04 -15.41
C PRO A 539 -3.31 -29.37 -16.89
N ASP A 540 -4.35 -30.06 -17.36
CA ASP A 540 -4.62 -30.18 -18.78
C ASP A 540 -5.07 -28.80 -19.32
N LEU A 541 -4.35 -28.28 -20.31
CA LEU A 541 -4.67 -27.02 -20.97
C LEU A 541 -5.36 -27.29 -22.32
N PRO A 542 -6.35 -26.46 -22.70
CA PRO A 542 -6.93 -26.54 -24.04
C PRO A 542 -5.88 -26.22 -25.11
N GLU A 543 -6.12 -26.69 -26.33
CA GLU A 543 -5.28 -26.30 -27.47
C GLU A 543 -5.28 -24.78 -27.65
N PHE A 544 -4.17 -24.25 -28.20
CA PHE A 544 -4.08 -22.84 -28.51
C PHE A 544 -5.09 -22.45 -29.60
N ASP A 545 -6.16 -21.76 -29.22
CA ASP A 545 -7.17 -21.22 -30.11
C ASP A 545 -7.60 -19.81 -29.68
N PRO A 546 -7.21 -18.77 -30.44
CA PRO A 546 -7.64 -17.41 -30.16
C PRO A 546 -9.17 -17.20 -30.17
N ALA A 547 -9.92 -17.97 -30.97
CA ALA A 547 -11.38 -17.86 -31.00
C ALA A 547 -12.00 -18.40 -29.72
N ALA A 548 -11.48 -19.51 -29.20
CA ALA A 548 -11.91 -20.04 -27.89
C ALA A 548 -11.57 -19.10 -26.73
N ALA A 549 -10.45 -18.36 -26.83
CA ALA A 549 -10.07 -17.36 -25.84
C ALA A 549 -11.00 -16.13 -25.79
N LEU A 550 -11.80 -15.88 -26.83
CA LEU A 550 -12.82 -14.82 -26.88
C LEU A 550 -14.21 -15.29 -26.46
N ALA A 551 -14.40 -16.60 -26.18
CA ALA A 551 -15.70 -17.10 -25.72
C ALA A 551 -16.17 -16.32 -24.48
N GLY A 552 -17.44 -16.01 -24.40
CA GLY A 552 -18.06 -15.24 -23.32
C GLY A 552 -18.00 -13.70 -23.48
N VAL A 553 -17.12 -13.17 -24.36
CA VAL A 553 -17.04 -11.71 -24.57
C VAL A 553 -18.12 -11.18 -25.51
N ASP A 554 -18.56 -11.99 -26.47
CA ASP A 554 -19.57 -11.64 -27.50
C ASP A 554 -21.02 -11.83 -27.04
N ALA A 555 -21.25 -12.35 -25.84
CA ALA A 555 -22.59 -12.45 -25.28
C ALA A 555 -23.08 -11.08 -24.84
N GLU A 556 -24.09 -10.52 -25.51
CA GLU A 556 -24.79 -9.34 -25.00
C GLU A 556 -25.26 -9.61 -23.56
N PRO A 557 -25.13 -8.63 -22.64
CA PRO A 557 -25.57 -8.81 -21.27
C PRO A 557 -27.07 -9.10 -21.24
N GLY A 558 -27.42 -10.32 -20.89
CA GLY A 558 -28.80 -10.70 -20.63
C GLY A 558 -29.34 -9.87 -19.44
N PRO A 559 -30.64 -9.52 -19.42
CA PRO A 559 -31.18 -8.70 -18.35
C PRO A 559 -31.04 -9.43 -17.02
N SER A 560 -30.44 -8.76 -16.06
CA SER A 560 -30.18 -9.20 -14.68
C SER A 560 -31.43 -9.78 -14.04
N GLY A 561 -31.56 -11.09 -14.03
CA GLY A 561 -32.59 -11.81 -13.31
C GLY A 561 -32.16 -12.04 -11.88
N ILE A 562 -32.81 -11.36 -10.96
CA ILE A 562 -32.75 -11.65 -9.52
C ILE A 562 -33.20 -13.10 -9.30
N ALA A 563 -32.31 -14.00 -9.01
CA ALA A 563 -32.61 -15.36 -8.60
C ALA A 563 -32.33 -15.55 -7.11
N GLY A 564 -33.36 -15.31 -6.29
CA GLY A 564 -33.42 -15.94 -4.98
C GLY A 564 -34.08 -17.30 -5.07
N GLY A 565 -33.54 -18.30 -4.32
CA GLY A 565 -34.32 -19.44 -3.92
C GLY A 565 -33.74 -20.84 -4.15
N SER A 566 -33.47 -21.48 -3.05
CA SER A 566 -33.07 -22.86 -2.79
C SER A 566 -33.92 -23.96 -3.43
N PRO A 567 -33.40 -25.18 -3.50
CA PRO A 567 -34.00 -26.32 -4.23
C PRO A 567 -34.92 -27.18 -3.34
N GLY A 568 -35.98 -27.66 -3.94
CA GLY A 568 -36.86 -28.64 -3.30
C GLY A 568 -37.87 -29.23 -4.26
N GLY A 569 -37.58 -30.37 -4.75
CA GLY A 569 -38.39 -31.58 -5.00
C GLY A 569 -39.72 -31.56 -5.72
N THR A 570 -39.77 -32.46 -6.74
CA THR A 570 -40.83 -33.34 -7.20
C THR A 570 -42.05 -32.86 -7.99
N ARG A 571 -42.01 -33.28 -9.24
CA ARG A 571 -43.06 -33.84 -10.14
C ARG A 571 -44.54 -33.52 -9.96
N SER A 572 -45.09 -33.18 -11.09
CA SER A 572 -46.33 -33.69 -11.77
C SER A 572 -47.46 -32.69 -11.91
N GLY A 573 -47.94 -32.55 -13.14
CA GLY A 573 -49.38 -32.52 -13.43
C GLY A 573 -49.97 -31.27 -14.07
N ARG A 574 -50.02 -31.26 -15.38
CA ARG A 574 -51.20 -30.92 -16.27
C ARG A 574 -52.04 -29.66 -16.06
N ASN A 575 -52.09 -28.93 -17.15
CA ASN A 575 -53.26 -28.39 -17.86
C ASN A 575 -53.93 -27.07 -17.48
N ALA A 576 -54.02 -26.29 -18.53
CA ALA A 576 -55.19 -25.56 -19.06
C ALA A 576 -55.54 -24.16 -18.57
N GLY A 577 -55.45 -23.28 -19.51
CA GLY A 577 -56.63 -22.48 -19.87
C GLY A 577 -56.70 -21.02 -19.37
N GLY A 578 -56.67 -20.08 -20.32
CA GLY A 578 -57.71 -19.11 -20.34
C GLY A 578 -57.35 -17.64 -20.24
N ARG A 579 -57.23 -16.99 -21.37
CA ARG A 579 -57.90 -15.74 -21.81
C ARG A 579 -57.82 -14.46 -20.97
N SER A 580 -57.25 -13.46 -21.61
CA SER A 580 -57.87 -12.19 -22.06
C SER A 580 -57.99 -11.02 -21.08
N GLY A 581 -57.61 -9.87 -21.60
CA GLY A 581 -58.21 -8.57 -21.34
C GLY A 581 -57.24 -7.42 -21.28
N ARG A 582 -56.95 -6.83 -22.38
CA ARG A 582 -57.29 -5.50 -22.90
C ARG A 582 -57.20 -4.31 -21.95
N GLY A 583 -56.52 -3.30 -22.44
CA GLY A 583 -56.83 -1.88 -22.42
C GLY A 583 -55.80 -1.08 -21.66
N GLY A 584 -55.22 -0.04 -22.13
CA GLY A 584 -55.47 0.89 -23.18
C GLY A 584 -54.72 2.14 -22.80
N SER A 585 -54.03 2.70 -23.77
CA SER A 585 -53.93 4.10 -24.16
C SER A 585 -53.69 5.15 -23.05
N SER A 586 -52.95 6.17 -23.21
CA SER A 586 -52.60 7.05 -24.31
C SER A 586 -51.70 8.19 -23.80
N SER A 587 -50.77 8.58 -24.60
CA SER A 587 -50.52 9.92 -25.15
C SER A 587 -50.15 11.01 -24.14
N SER A 588 -49.30 11.95 -24.38
CA SER A 588 -48.80 12.58 -25.58
C SER A 588 -47.80 13.68 -25.18
N ALA A 589 -46.83 13.91 -26.03
CA ALA A 589 -46.37 15.19 -26.58
C ALA A 589 -45.86 16.26 -25.61
N GLY A 590 -44.87 16.99 -25.87
CA GLY A 590 -44.15 17.48 -27.01
C GLY A 590 -43.32 18.67 -26.62
N GLY A 591 -42.40 19.04 -27.46
CA GLY A 591 -41.99 20.38 -27.87
C GLY A 591 -40.59 20.77 -27.37
N GLU A 592 -39.63 20.68 -28.16
CA GLU A 592 -39.02 21.51 -29.21
C GLU A 592 -38.37 22.83 -28.77
N ARG A 593 -37.12 22.93 -29.27
CA ARG A 593 -36.33 24.09 -29.76
C ARG A 593 -35.52 24.80 -28.68
N GLY A 594 -34.29 25.16 -28.88
CA GLY A 594 -33.44 25.26 -30.04
C GLY A 594 -32.31 26.23 -29.74
N GLY A 595 -31.20 26.07 -30.44
CA GLY A 595 -30.44 27.20 -30.89
C GLY A 595 -28.99 27.34 -30.42
N SER A 596 -28.08 26.91 -31.29
CA SER A 596 -26.92 27.63 -31.84
C SER A 596 -26.06 28.43 -30.85
N GLY A 597 -24.79 28.36 -30.83
CA GLY A 597 -23.78 28.22 -31.83
C GLY A 597 -22.47 28.85 -31.36
N SER A 598 -21.42 28.43 -31.96
CA SER A 598 -20.13 29.06 -32.28
C SER A 598 -18.91 28.72 -31.44
N THR A 599 -18.10 27.93 -32.08
CA THR A 599 -16.65 28.00 -32.30
C THR A 599 -15.84 29.04 -31.54
N SER A 600 -14.77 28.59 -30.86
CA SER A 600 -13.41 29.07 -31.16
C SER A 600 -12.35 28.11 -30.60
N ARG A 601 -11.38 27.83 -31.45
CA ARG A 601 -10.11 27.12 -31.17
C ARG A 601 -9.23 27.95 -30.26
N SER A 602 -8.56 27.31 -29.32
CA SER A 602 -7.19 27.66 -29.02
C SER A 602 -6.46 26.43 -28.44
N THR A 603 -5.37 26.15 -29.13
CA THR A 603 -4.31 25.22 -28.75
C THR A 603 -3.61 25.70 -27.50
N GLY A 604 -3.37 24.80 -26.57
CA GLY A 604 -2.51 25.03 -25.42
C GLY A 604 -2.10 23.70 -24.80
N SER A 605 -0.91 23.24 -25.19
CA SER A 605 -0.19 22.18 -24.52
C SER A 605 0.16 22.62 -23.10
N ALA A 606 -0.22 21.82 -22.12
CA ALA A 606 0.31 21.93 -20.79
C ALA A 606 0.72 20.54 -20.31
N SER A 607 2.01 20.37 -20.20
CA SER A 607 2.68 19.31 -19.45
C SER A 607 2.37 19.52 -17.96
N GLY A 608 1.65 18.60 -17.35
CA GLY A 608 1.48 18.54 -15.92
C GLY A 608 2.57 17.68 -15.32
N SER A 609 3.49 18.28 -14.62
CA SER A 609 4.42 17.59 -13.72
C SER A 609 3.75 17.45 -12.35
N SER A 610 3.54 16.23 -11.90
CA SER A 610 3.21 15.93 -10.53
C SER A 610 4.47 15.99 -9.68
N THR A 611 4.48 16.84 -8.71
CA THR A 611 5.54 16.92 -7.70
C THR A 611 5.08 16.33 -6.40
N ALA A 612 5.87 15.47 -5.88
CA ALA A 612 5.76 14.87 -4.57
C ALA A 612 6.71 15.56 -3.58
N SER A 613 6.43 15.60 -2.30
CA SER A 613 7.33 16.18 -1.29
C SER A 613 7.13 15.73 0.16
N SER A 614 8.17 15.66 0.92
CA SER A 614 8.44 14.95 2.16
C SER A 614 8.65 15.80 3.42
N SER A 615 8.75 15.20 4.55
CA SER A 615 8.69 15.68 5.91
C SER A 615 9.98 15.94 6.65
N SER A 616 9.91 16.57 7.81
CA SER A 616 11.00 16.53 8.77
C SER A 616 10.68 16.93 10.20
N SER A 617 11.60 16.66 11.10
CA SER A 617 11.55 16.84 12.53
C SER A 617 12.44 17.99 13.03
N SER A 618 12.04 18.74 14.03
CA SER A 618 12.97 19.41 14.96
C SER A 618 12.30 19.95 16.22
N SER A 619 13.07 20.08 17.27
CA SER A 619 12.76 20.39 18.67
C SER A 619 12.60 21.90 18.96
N PRO A 620 12.29 22.33 20.24
CA PRO A 620 11.07 23.06 20.48
C PRO A 620 11.28 24.53 20.78
N SER A 621 10.34 25.37 20.44
CA SER A 621 10.01 26.55 21.24
C SER A 621 8.66 27.15 20.86
N SER A 622 7.79 27.27 21.85
CA SER A 622 6.70 28.22 22.04
C SER A 622 5.66 28.45 20.93
N ASP A 623 4.43 28.01 21.25
CA ASP A 623 3.17 28.63 20.83
C ASP A 623 3.01 29.00 19.33
N GLY A 624 2.82 28.00 18.53
CA GLY A 624 2.27 28.05 17.19
C GLY A 624 1.88 26.65 16.78
N ASP A 625 0.62 26.43 16.41
CA ASP A 625 0.08 25.17 15.93
C ASP A 625 0.71 24.75 14.57
N ASP A 626 2.02 24.58 14.51
CA ASP A 626 2.70 24.04 13.32
C ASP A 626 2.62 22.51 13.36
N ASP A 627 1.67 21.97 12.62
CA ASP A 627 1.55 20.55 12.31
C ASP A 627 2.65 20.19 11.29
N PRO A 628 3.58 19.28 11.62
CA PRO A 628 4.66 18.89 10.71
C PRO A 628 4.22 18.14 9.46
N MET A 629 2.90 17.94 9.27
CA MET A 629 2.31 17.17 8.18
C MET A 629 1.78 18.01 7.02
N ALA A 630 2.23 19.25 6.88
CA ALA A 630 1.68 20.09 5.83
C ALA A 630 1.85 19.48 4.43
N ASP A 631 2.98 18.83 4.14
CA ASP A 631 3.29 18.36 2.80
C ASP A 631 4.33 17.23 2.79
N HIS A 632 3.89 15.97 2.83
CA HIS A 632 4.79 14.85 2.52
C HIS A 632 4.54 14.33 1.10
N PRO A 633 5.58 14.19 0.25
CA PRO A 633 5.40 13.81 -1.16
C PRO A 633 4.77 12.47 -1.41
N LEU A 634 4.78 11.64 -0.41
CA LEU A 634 4.25 10.28 -0.51
C LEU A 634 2.79 10.17 -0.07
N SER A 635 2.20 11.26 0.48
CA SER A 635 0.75 11.31 0.69
C SER A 635 -0.01 11.23 -0.64
N ASP A 636 0.57 11.73 -1.72
CA ASP A 636 -0.02 11.72 -3.06
C ASP A 636 0.31 10.44 -3.85
N VAL A 637 1.36 9.71 -3.47
CA VAL A 637 1.72 8.44 -4.12
C VAL A 637 0.88 7.27 -3.60
N TRP A 638 0.30 7.43 -2.40
CA TRP A 638 -0.46 6.38 -1.72
C TRP A 638 -1.91 6.80 -1.38
N GLY A 639 -2.31 7.97 -1.81
CA GLY A 639 -3.68 8.49 -1.72
C GLY A 639 -4.54 8.20 -2.96
N GLU A 640 -3.98 7.47 -3.93
CA GLU A 640 -4.68 6.97 -5.12
C GLU A 640 -4.67 5.45 -5.17
#